data_9746eb75a2343210b7e09bd1e955f2af
#
_entry.id   9746eb75a2343210b7e09bd1e955f2af
#
_cell.length_a   1.000
_cell.length_b   1.000
_cell.length_c   1.000
_cell.angle_alpha   90.00
_cell.angle_beta   90.00
_cell.angle_gamma   90.00
#
_symmetry.space_group_name_H-M   'P 1'
#
loop_
_entity.id
_entity.type
_entity.pdbx_description
1 polymer ?
#
loop_
_entity_poly.entity_id
_entity_poly.type
_entity_poly.pdbx_seq_one_letter_code
_entity_poly.pdbx_strand_id
1 'polypeptide(L)'
;MELEELSVVEKAAMLSGGSEWDSRGNDRADIPSFVMSDGPHGVRRQLGEGDHLGIGVSKPATCFPTAGTVANSWDPALAEEMGEALGSEAHDLDVNVLLGPGLNIKRNPLCGRNFEYYSEDPIVAGRMAAGLIRGIQSNGISACPKHFAVNSQELRRQASNSVVDERTMRELYLTGFEIAVREAKPLTIMTSYNEINGVYAHESKHLLQEILRDEWGFDGMVVSDWGGSNSAVAAVKAGGSLEMPSPGFTSARELEGAVKAGTLSEADINARAAEVAKIAAATKLVGVGRNDLLKDDIAAAHHDVARKVAEGSSVLLKNDNATLPFKAGTRVAVIGDMAATARYQGSGSSKVNATKEENILEEVKNAEGLVLAGYEQGYDRQGKADRVLVEDAVALAGKESVDVVLAVVGLDERSESEGLDRSTMAIPQVQNDLVEALKGAGKPIVVVLVAGSPVELPWIDDVAAVLYVGLSGQAGASATVRALTGEINPSGHLAETWPMHYEDCPSSGWYPAIGRDAIYREGPFVGYRYYETAGVPVRFPFGYGLSYSTFTYSAATAGENGIDVMVSNDSDVAGSTVVQLYVRGPQGGVLRPDRELKGFAKVSLAAHESKSVHIDFDRYTFRHFDVASNEWKTETGEWTLMVGDNAEHLPLTIPHTVAGDVNPVAADTALGHYLSGHVKEVTDAEMAVLFGHEVVAPGKPVTFGVNDPIMSWVDSKGFVARTVAKTLTKQEAKIRQKTGAPDLNTLFILNMPPRAMSKMTQGMVDSAMVDAIVKIANGHTFRGLGGVIASFFRNQSANKRTAKELNND
;
A
#
# COMPACT_ATOMS: atom_id res chain seq x y z
N MET A 1 28.46 7.73 -28.53
CA MET A 1 28.35 6.34 -29.09
C MET A 1 26.88 5.95 -28.94
N GLU A 2 26.29 5.35 -29.94
CA GLU A 2 24.92 4.90 -29.89
C GLU A 2 24.82 3.66 -28.98
N LEU A 3 23.65 3.48 -28.32
CA LEU A 3 23.43 2.35 -27.41
C LEU A 3 23.71 0.98 -28.08
N GLU A 4 23.38 0.86 -29.35
CA GLU A 4 23.60 -0.35 -30.12
C GLU A 4 25.08 -0.72 -30.30
N GLU A 5 26.00 0.25 -30.19
CA GLU A 5 27.46 0.04 -30.33
C GLU A 5 28.12 -0.47 -29.05
N LEU A 6 27.37 -0.47 -27.93
CA LEU A 6 27.87 -1.02 -26.66
C LEU A 6 27.95 -2.54 -26.73
N SER A 7 28.94 -3.12 -26.07
CA SER A 7 29.07 -4.57 -25.90
C SER A 7 27.91 -5.14 -25.09
N VAL A 8 27.68 -6.45 -25.22
CA VAL A 8 26.62 -7.14 -24.43
C VAL A 8 26.81 -6.96 -22.92
N VAL A 9 28.06 -7.00 -22.44
CA VAL A 9 28.34 -6.86 -21.00
C VAL A 9 28.09 -5.43 -20.51
N GLU A 10 28.33 -4.41 -21.31
CA GLU A 10 28.04 -3.00 -21.00
C GLU A 10 26.52 -2.80 -20.88
N LYS A 11 25.76 -3.24 -21.89
CA LYS A 11 24.29 -3.21 -21.86
C LYS A 11 23.73 -3.99 -20.69
N ALA A 12 24.23 -5.21 -20.44
CA ALA A 12 23.84 -6.03 -19.33
C ALA A 12 24.13 -5.40 -17.95
N ALA A 13 25.24 -4.65 -17.83
CA ALA A 13 25.59 -3.93 -16.63
C ALA A 13 24.58 -2.80 -16.30
N MET A 14 24.03 -2.14 -17.32
CA MET A 14 23.00 -1.09 -17.16
C MET A 14 21.69 -1.63 -16.62
N LEU A 15 21.43 -2.95 -16.71
CA LEU A 15 20.20 -3.58 -16.21
C LEU A 15 20.23 -3.85 -14.70
N SER A 16 21.21 -3.31 -13.99
CA SER A 16 21.30 -3.43 -12.52
C SER A 16 21.80 -2.12 -11.91
N GLY A 17 21.47 -1.91 -10.63
CA GLY A 17 21.91 -0.75 -9.87
C GLY A 17 23.42 -0.57 -9.85
N GLY A 18 23.88 0.67 -9.85
CA GLY A 18 25.26 1.07 -9.60
C GLY A 18 25.58 1.08 -8.12
N SER A 19 24.61 1.51 -7.31
CA SER A 19 24.68 1.57 -5.86
C SER A 19 23.39 1.03 -5.24
N GLU A 20 23.11 1.45 -3.99
CA GLU A 20 21.86 1.16 -3.30
C GLU A 20 20.65 1.87 -3.93
N TRP A 21 20.85 3.11 -4.39
CA TRP A 21 19.77 3.99 -4.88
C TRP A 21 20.01 4.54 -6.29
N ASP A 22 21.19 4.32 -6.86
CA ASP A 22 21.54 4.84 -8.17
C ASP A 22 21.50 3.73 -9.22
N SER A 23 20.97 4.04 -10.40
CA SER A 23 21.14 3.21 -11.59
C SER A 23 22.59 3.20 -12.03
N ARG A 24 22.96 2.28 -12.92
CA ARG A 24 24.27 2.31 -13.55
C ARG A 24 24.20 3.04 -14.88
N GLY A 25 24.86 4.21 -14.96
CA GLY A 25 25.04 4.94 -16.22
C GLY A 25 26.03 4.25 -17.15
N ASN A 26 26.22 4.82 -18.36
CA ASN A 26 27.26 4.44 -19.28
C ASN A 26 27.85 5.68 -19.97
N ASP A 27 29.07 6.07 -19.60
CA ASP A 27 29.73 7.29 -20.10
C ASP A 27 30.00 7.23 -21.59
N ARG A 28 30.30 6.04 -22.17
CA ARG A 28 30.57 5.88 -23.60
C ARG A 28 29.34 6.19 -24.47
N ALA A 29 28.13 5.90 -23.96
CA ALA A 29 26.87 6.20 -24.65
C ALA A 29 26.21 7.50 -24.17
N ASP A 30 26.89 8.30 -23.34
CA ASP A 30 26.33 9.51 -22.71
C ASP A 30 24.98 9.25 -21.99
N ILE A 31 24.87 8.09 -21.32
CA ILE A 31 23.70 7.71 -20.51
C ILE A 31 24.03 7.97 -19.05
N PRO A 32 23.44 9.02 -18.42
CA PRO A 32 23.72 9.33 -17.02
C PRO A 32 23.09 8.28 -16.09
N SER A 33 23.72 8.10 -14.92
CA SER A 33 23.06 7.47 -13.78
C SER A 33 21.90 8.34 -13.32
N PHE A 34 20.82 7.72 -12.85
CA PHE A 34 19.69 8.40 -12.24
C PHE A 34 19.42 7.85 -10.84
N VAL A 35 18.88 8.70 -9.99
CA VAL A 35 18.61 8.42 -8.58
C VAL A 35 17.18 7.98 -8.40
N MET A 36 16.97 6.89 -7.66
CA MET A 36 15.69 6.45 -7.14
C MET A 36 15.60 6.72 -5.65
N SER A 37 14.41 7.01 -5.15
CA SER A 37 14.17 7.23 -3.72
C SER A 37 12.82 6.71 -3.32
N ASP A 38 12.74 6.07 -2.15
CA ASP A 38 11.45 5.86 -1.50
C ASP A 38 10.77 7.19 -1.22
N GLY A 39 9.45 7.15 -1.06
CA GLY A 39 8.70 8.33 -0.69
C GLY A 39 7.29 8.39 -1.26
N PRO A 40 6.41 7.38 -1.03
CA PRO A 40 5.03 7.43 -1.51
C PRO A 40 4.20 8.55 -0.86
N HIS A 41 4.63 9.09 0.29
CA HIS A 41 4.00 10.20 0.98
C HIS A 41 5.00 11.26 1.51
N GLY A 42 6.22 11.30 0.93
CA GLY A 42 7.26 12.29 1.24
C GLY A 42 8.62 11.77 0.80
N VAL A 43 9.42 12.62 0.18
CA VAL A 43 10.71 12.21 -0.41
C VAL A 43 11.66 11.73 0.67
N ARG A 44 12.23 10.54 0.50
CA ARG A 44 13.17 9.96 1.44
C ARG A 44 14.58 9.84 0.83
N ARG A 45 15.16 10.96 0.43
CA ARG A 45 16.53 10.99 -0.08
C ARG A 45 17.52 10.66 1.03
N GLN A 46 18.13 9.47 0.98
CA GLN A 46 19.06 9.01 1.99
C GLN A 46 20.41 9.72 1.94
N LEU A 47 21.01 9.90 3.12
CA LEU A 47 22.37 10.38 3.34
C LEU A 47 23.22 9.18 3.74
N GLY A 48 24.01 8.61 2.81
CA GLY A 48 24.91 7.51 3.07
C GLY A 48 24.52 6.18 2.42
N GLU A 49 25.36 5.15 2.62
CA GLU A 49 25.20 3.83 2.04
C GLU A 49 24.50 2.85 2.99
N GLY A 50 23.68 1.96 2.47
CA GLY A 50 23.36 0.70 3.11
C GLY A 50 22.14 0.64 4.04
N ASP A 51 21.08 1.43 3.82
CA ASP A 51 19.84 1.30 4.59
C ASP A 51 18.61 1.00 3.73
N HIS A 52 18.18 -0.28 3.73
CA HIS A 52 16.98 -0.74 2.98
C HIS A 52 15.65 -0.47 3.70
N LEU A 53 15.66 -0.30 5.04
CA LEU A 53 14.45 -0.29 5.87
C LEU A 53 14.09 1.08 6.46
N GLY A 54 14.84 2.13 6.10
CA GLY A 54 14.52 3.46 6.57
C GLY A 54 14.96 3.82 7.98
N ILE A 55 16.03 3.19 8.47
CA ILE A 55 16.58 3.43 9.79
C ILE A 55 17.60 4.57 9.77
N GLY A 56 18.22 4.79 8.60
CA GLY A 56 19.23 5.82 8.40
C GLY A 56 18.65 7.23 8.24
N VAL A 57 19.53 8.21 8.34
CA VAL A 57 19.17 9.63 8.18
C VAL A 57 18.88 9.93 6.71
N SER A 58 17.72 10.53 6.42
CA SER A 58 17.38 11.09 5.11
C SER A 58 17.35 12.62 5.15
N LYS A 59 17.42 13.26 3.99
CA LYS A 59 17.20 14.70 3.88
C LYS A 59 15.80 15.04 4.38
N PRO A 60 15.61 16.17 5.08
CA PRO A 60 14.29 16.64 5.46
C PRO A 60 13.41 16.90 4.23
N ALA A 61 12.17 16.45 4.30
CA ALA A 61 11.16 16.63 3.26
C ALA A 61 9.77 16.78 3.89
N THR A 62 8.78 17.22 3.13
CA THR A 62 7.42 17.28 3.63
C THR A 62 6.85 15.87 3.78
N CYS A 63 6.36 15.53 4.97
CA CYS A 63 5.60 14.32 5.21
C CYS A 63 4.11 14.58 4.98
N PHE A 64 3.59 14.15 3.85
CA PHE A 64 2.18 14.21 3.50
C PHE A 64 1.39 13.08 4.19
N PRO A 65 0.05 13.14 4.19
CA PRO A 65 -0.77 12.00 4.60
C PRO A 65 -0.46 10.73 3.78
N THR A 66 -0.53 9.58 4.43
CA THR A 66 -0.29 8.29 3.76
C THR A 66 -1.39 7.95 2.76
N ALA A 67 -1.10 7.07 1.79
CA ALA A 67 -2.07 6.70 0.75
C ALA A 67 -3.41 6.20 1.32
N GLY A 68 -3.37 5.38 2.40
CA GLY A 68 -4.59 4.93 3.07
C GLY A 68 -5.43 6.06 3.67
N THR A 69 -4.79 7.16 4.07
CA THR A 69 -5.46 8.37 4.53
C THR A 69 -5.98 9.20 3.36
N VAL A 70 -5.13 9.46 2.37
CA VAL A 70 -5.50 10.24 1.16
C VAL A 70 -6.69 9.62 0.43
N ALA A 71 -6.77 8.27 0.41
CA ALA A 71 -7.88 7.55 -0.22
C ALA A 71 -9.25 7.95 0.36
N ASN A 72 -9.31 8.27 1.65
CA ASN A 72 -10.56 8.70 2.28
C ASN A 72 -11.06 10.07 1.75
N SER A 73 -10.24 10.82 1.04
CA SER A 73 -10.71 12.04 0.36
C SER A 73 -11.63 11.73 -0.83
N TRP A 74 -11.48 10.58 -1.47
CA TRP A 74 -12.13 10.23 -2.73
C TRP A 74 -11.99 11.33 -3.80
N ASP A 75 -10.86 12.02 -3.78
CA ASP A 75 -10.59 13.18 -4.63
C ASP A 75 -9.27 13.00 -5.41
N PRO A 76 -9.32 12.47 -6.63
CA PRO A 76 -8.12 12.32 -7.47
C PRO A 76 -7.42 13.65 -7.80
N ALA A 77 -8.14 14.80 -7.79
CA ALA A 77 -7.53 16.10 -8.03
C ALA A 77 -6.70 16.55 -6.82
N LEU A 78 -7.18 16.27 -5.59
CA LEU A 78 -6.41 16.52 -4.37
C LEU A 78 -5.16 15.62 -4.29
N ALA A 79 -5.26 14.37 -4.76
CA ALA A 79 -4.11 13.48 -4.88
C ALA A 79 -3.09 14.00 -5.93
N GLU A 80 -3.57 14.60 -7.02
CA GLU A 80 -2.72 15.22 -8.05
C GLU A 80 -1.97 16.44 -7.49
N GLU A 81 -2.64 17.33 -6.75
CA GLU A 81 -2.02 18.48 -6.07
C GLU A 81 -0.93 18.02 -5.07
N MET A 82 -1.20 16.97 -4.29
CA MET A 82 -0.17 16.33 -3.45
C MET A 82 1.00 15.81 -4.29
N GLY A 83 0.70 15.20 -5.42
CA GLY A 83 1.71 14.69 -6.36
C GLY A 83 2.59 15.78 -6.94
N GLU A 84 2.03 16.95 -7.26
CA GLU A 84 2.78 18.12 -7.74
C GLU A 84 3.80 18.58 -6.68
N ALA A 85 3.39 18.68 -5.42
CA ALA A 85 4.28 19.04 -4.32
C ALA A 85 5.38 17.98 -4.10
N LEU A 86 5.02 16.69 -4.08
CA LEU A 86 5.99 15.58 -3.98
C LEU A 86 7.00 15.59 -5.12
N GLY A 87 6.54 15.78 -6.35
CA GLY A 87 7.39 15.83 -7.53
C GLY A 87 8.35 17.01 -7.51
N SER A 88 7.88 18.17 -7.04
CA SER A 88 8.70 19.37 -6.85
C SER A 88 9.84 19.12 -5.85
N GLU A 89 9.53 18.52 -4.69
CA GLU A 89 10.56 18.19 -3.70
C GLU A 89 11.54 17.13 -4.22
N ALA A 90 11.05 16.11 -4.91
CA ALA A 90 11.90 15.09 -5.51
C ALA A 90 12.89 15.68 -6.52
N HIS A 91 12.41 16.59 -7.37
CA HIS A 91 13.25 17.34 -8.30
C HIS A 91 14.32 18.17 -7.57
N ASP A 92 13.95 18.92 -6.52
CA ASP A 92 14.87 19.76 -5.74
C ASP A 92 15.90 18.95 -4.92
N LEU A 93 15.55 17.70 -4.58
CA LEU A 93 16.42 16.78 -3.84
C LEU A 93 17.22 15.83 -4.74
N ASP A 94 17.32 16.12 -6.05
CA ASP A 94 18.03 15.31 -7.05
C ASP A 94 17.53 13.86 -7.15
N VAL A 95 16.22 13.64 -7.11
CA VAL A 95 15.57 12.34 -7.29
C VAL A 95 14.89 12.28 -8.66
N ASN A 96 15.29 11.32 -9.49
CA ASN A 96 14.76 11.13 -10.85
C ASN A 96 13.51 10.23 -10.85
N VAL A 97 13.47 9.25 -9.96
CA VAL A 97 12.37 8.27 -9.84
C VAL A 97 11.92 8.20 -8.39
N LEU A 98 10.70 8.61 -8.14
CA LEU A 98 10.06 8.50 -6.82
C LEU A 98 9.27 7.19 -6.74
N LEU A 99 9.63 6.32 -5.78
CA LEU A 99 9.08 4.97 -5.63
C LEU A 99 7.72 5.02 -4.92
N GLY A 100 6.71 5.33 -5.68
CA GLY A 100 5.32 5.46 -5.27
C GLY A 100 4.42 5.89 -6.42
N PRO A 101 3.09 5.80 -6.22
CA PRO A 101 2.37 5.33 -5.03
C PRO A 101 2.31 3.81 -4.86
N GLY A 102 2.04 3.36 -3.62
CA GLY A 102 1.60 2.00 -3.34
C GLY A 102 0.10 1.85 -3.61
N LEU A 103 -0.33 0.81 -4.37
CA LEU A 103 -1.74 0.62 -4.70
C LEU A 103 -2.22 -0.84 -4.69
N ASN A 104 -1.55 -1.70 -3.94
CA ASN A 104 -2.06 -3.05 -3.71
C ASN A 104 -3.42 -3.00 -2.99
N ILE A 105 -4.28 -3.97 -3.28
CA ILE A 105 -5.59 -4.09 -2.65
C ILE A 105 -5.43 -4.44 -1.15
N LYS A 106 -6.16 -3.73 -0.29
CA LYS A 106 -6.27 -4.01 1.15
C LYS A 106 -7.14 -5.25 1.36
N ARG A 107 -6.51 -6.42 1.25
CA ARG A 107 -7.17 -7.73 1.33
C ARG A 107 -7.62 -8.09 2.75
N ASN A 108 -6.83 -7.68 3.73
CA ASN A 108 -7.04 -8.02 5.13
C ASN A 108 -6.62 -6.85 6.03
N PRO A 109 -7.38 -6.48 7.06
CA PRO A 109 -7.07 -5.34 7.93
C PRO A 109 -5.75 -5.49 8.71
N LEU A 110 -5.22 -6.71 8.83
CA LEU A 110 -3.97 -6.97 9.55
C LEU A 110 -2.71 -6.77 8.71
N CYS A 111 -2.80 -6.51 7.40
CA CYS A 111 -1.62 -6.27 6.59
C CYS A 111 -0.87 -5.02 7.08
N GLY A 112 0.40 -5.18 7.43
CA GLY A 112 1.20 -4.11 8.06
C GLY A 112 1.44 -2.89 7.19
N ARG A 113 1.29 -3.00 5.86
CA ARG A 113 1.44 -1.90 4.89
C ARG A 113 0.12 -1.31 4.40
N ASN A 114 -1.04 -1.63 5.03
CA ASN A 114 -2.32 -1.05 4.62
C ASN A 114 -2.31 0.49 4.65
N PHE A 115 -1.56 1.11 5.54
CA PHE A 115 -1.41 2.57 5.57
C PHE A 115 -0.83 3.13 4.27
N GLU A 116 -0.01 2.35 3.55
CA GLU A 116 0.68 2.74 2.31
C GLU A 116 -0.15 2.48 1.04
N TYR A 117 -1.27 1.75 1.16
CA TYR A 117 -2.16 1.39 0.07
C TYR A 117 -3.48 2.13 0.15
N TYR A 118 -4.09 2.45 -1.00
CA TYR A 118 -5.28 3.29 -1.04
C TYR A 118 -6.52 2.58 -0.50
N SER A 119 -6.95 1.45 -1.08
CA SER A 119 -8.30 0.93 -0.88
C SER A 119 -8.39 -0.59 -1.01
N GLU A 120 -9.50 -1.16 -0.53
CA GLU A 120 -9.96 -2.50 -0.86
C GLU A 120 -10.63 -2.57 -2.24
N ASP A 121 -10.91 -1.42 -2.84
CA ASP A 121 -11.55 -1.29 -4.14
C ASP A 121 -10.57 -0.82 -5.23
N PRO A 122 -10.50 -1.51 -6.40
CA PRO A 122 -9.55 -1.16 -7.46
C PRO A 122 -9.88 0.13 -8.19
N ILE A 123 -11.15 0.58 -8.21
CA ILE A 123 -11.54 1.84 -8.87
C ILE A 123 -11.02 3.02 -8.04
N VAL A 124 -11.25 2.99 -6.72
CA VAL A 124 -10.70 4.03 -5.82
C VAL A 124 -9.19 4.01 -5.86
N ALA A 125 -8.55 2.83 -5.68
CA ALA A 125 -7.10 2.72 -5.67
C ALA A 125 -6.48 3.22 -6.99
N GLY A 126 -7.04 2.84 -8.13
CA GLY A 126 -6.51 3.22 -9.44
C GLY A 126 -6.69 4.70 -9.75
N ARG A 127 -7.86 5.29 -9.47
CA ARG A 127 -8.14 6.70 -9.74
C ARG A 127 -7.29 7.63 -8.85
N MET A 128 -7.18 7.31 -7.56
CA MET A 128 -6.34 8.07 -6.62
C MET A 128 -4.87 7.98 -7.01
N ALA A 129 -4.38 6.77 -7.35
CA ALA A 129 -3.02 6.58 -7.82
C ALA A 129 -2.74 7.33 -9.13
N ALA A 130 -3.68 7.32 -10.07
CA ALA A 130 -3.52 8.05 -11.34
C ALA A 130 -3.37 9.56 -11.12
N GLY A 131 -4.14 10.15 -10.21
CA GLY A 131 -3.98 11.55 -9.81
C GLY A 131 -2.57 11.82 -9.29
N LEU A 132 -2.13 11.08 -8.27
CA LEU A 132 -0.80 11.27 -7.68
C LEU A 132 0.33 11.10 -8.72
N ILE A 133 0.24 10.10 -9.61
CA ILE A 133 1.24 9.87 -10.66
C ILE A 133 1.34 11.07 -11.61
N ARG A 134 0.19 11.62 -12.07
CA ARG A 134 0.20 12.82 -12.93
C ARG A 134 0.88 13.99 -12.26
N GLY A 135 0.54 14.25 -10.99
CA GLY A 135 1.14 15.32 -10.21
C GLY A 135 2.66 15.15 -10.06
N ILE A 136 3.14 13.96 -9.67
CA ILE A 136 4.57 13.69 -9.55
C ILE A 136 5.28 13.94 -10.89
N GLN A 137 4.76 13.39 -11.98
CA GLN A 137 5.40 13.45 -13.30
C GLN A 137 5.35 14.83 -13.95
N SER A 138 4.46 15.74 -13.53
CA SER A 138 4.40 17.11 -14.01
C SER A 138 5.70 17.91 -13.75
N ASN A 139 6.54 17.43 -12.84
CA ASN A 139 7.84 18.01 -12.49
C ASN A 139 9.03 17.42 -13.26
N GLY A 140 8.80 16.62 -14.31
CA GLY A 140 9.86 16.03 -15.14
C GLY A 140 10.63 14.89 -14.47
N ILE A 141 10.08 14.30 -13.41
CA ILE A 141 10.58 13.07 -12.78
C ILE A 141 9.62 11.91 -13.05
N SER A 142 10.01 10.68 -12.70
CA SER A 142 9.14 9.51 -12.84
C SER A 142 8.47 9.17 -11.50
N ALA A 143 7.16 8.93 -11.52
CA ALA A 143 6.50 8.12 -10.52
C ALA A 143 6.76 6.62 -10.79
N CYS A 144 6.69 5.80 -9.74
CA CYS A 144 6.90 4.36 -9.82
C CYS A 144 5.83 3.63 -9.00
N PRO A 145 4.60 3.42 -9.55
CA PRO A 145 3.57 2.69 -8.85
C PRO A 145 4.05 1.29 -8.44
N LYS A 146 3.64 0.87 -7.22
CA LYS A 146 4.12 -0.35 -6.56
C LYS A 146 3.04 -0.99 -5.69
N HIS A 147 3.12 -2.27 -5.36
CA HIS A 147 4.06 -3.30 -5.83
C HIS A 147 3.33 -4.22 -6.80
N PHE A 148 3.73 -4.27 -8.02
CA PHE A 148 3.08 -5.01 -9.12
C PHE A 148 3.54 -6.48 -9.13
N ALA A 149 2.74 -7.45 -8.60
CA ALA A 149 1.39 -7.30 -8.08
C ALA A 149 1.08 -8.34 -6.98
N VAL A 150 -0.16 -8.28 -6.48
CA VAL A 150 -0.73 -9.28 -5.55
C VAL A 150 0.14 -9.47 -4.28
N ASN A 151 0.65 -8.36 -3.73
CA ASN A 151 1.40 -8.35 -2.48
C ASN A 151 0.53 -7.77 -1.36
N SER A 152 -0.31 -8.62 -0.75
CA SER A 152 -1.25 -8.23 0.30
C SER A 152 -0.94 -8.90 1.65
N GLN A 153 0.31 -9.33 1.85
CA GLN A 153 0.82 -9.93 3.09
C GLN A 153 2.29 -9.56 3.25
N GLU A 154 2.69 -9.14 4.46
CA GLU A 154 4.07 -8.80 4.76
C GLU A 154 4.89 -10.01 5.25
N LEU A 155 4.26 -10.94 5.96
CA LEU A 155 4.93 -12.15 6.44
C LEU A 155 5.53 -12.93 5.26
N ARG A 156 6.85 -13.10 5.26
CA ARG A 156 7.63 -13.83 4.24
C ARG A 156 7.46 -13.28 2.82
N ARG A 157 7.15 -12.00 2.63
CA ARG A 157 6.84 -11.40 1.32
C ARG A 157 7.87 -11.71 0.22
N GLN A 158 9.17 -11.86 0.57
CA GLN A 158 10.23 -12.22 -0.38
C GLN A 158 10.25 -13.72 -0.76
N ALA A 159 9.52 -14.56 -0.04
CA ALA A 159 9.50 -16.02 -0.23
C ALA A 159 8.08 -16.58 -0.38
N SER A 160 7.05 -15.73 -0.24
CA SER A 160 5.66 -16.15 -0.37
C SER A 160 5.25 -16.33 -1.82
N ASN A 161 4.28 -17.21 -2.04
CA ASN A 161 3.60 -17.41 -3.32
C ASN A 161 2.13 -17.04 -3.16
N SER A 162 1.69 -15.99 -3.83
CA SER A 162 0.29 -15.59 -3.89
C SER A 162 -0.43 -16.49 -4.90
N VAL A 163 -1.25 -17.41 -4.38
CA VAL A 163 -2.03 -18.36 -5.20
C VAL A 163 -3.43 -17.79 -5.38
N VAL A 164 -3.72 -17.31 -6.57
CA VAL A 164 -4.95 -16.59 -6.92
C VAL A 164 -5.48 -17.04 -8.27
N ASP A 165 -6.80 -17.18 -8.41
CA ASP A 165 -7.40 -17.48 -9.70
C ASP A 165 -7.25 -16.30 -10.67
N GLU A 166 -7.17 -16.60 -11.98
CA GLU A 166 -6.88 -15.60 -13.01
C GLU A 166 -7.92 -14.48 -13.04
N ARG A 167 -9.20 -14.81 -12.90
CA ARG A 167 -10.27 -13.83 -12.95
C ARG A 167 -10.21 -12.85 -11.77
N THR A 168 -10.09 -13.35 -10.55
CA THR A 168 -9.90 -12.51 -9.36
C THR A 168 -8.65 -11.64 -9.47
N MET A 169 -7.54 -12.23 -9.96
CA MET A 169 -6.31 -11.46 -10.18
C MET A 169 -6.55 -10.27 -11.12
N ARG A 170 -7.19 -10.50 -12.28
CA ARG A 170 -7.46 -9.48 -13.30
C ARG A 170 -8.45 -8.42 -12.84
N GLU A 171 -9.59 -8.84 -12.29
CA GLU A 171 -10.70 -7.95 -11.93
C GLU A 171 -10.42 -7.12 -10.67
N LEU A 172 -9.76 -7.69 -9.67
CA LEU A 172 -9.56 -7.04 -8.38
C LEU A 172 -8.12 -6.54 -8.18
N TYR A 173 -7.13 -7.41 -8.31
CA TYR A 173 -5.75 -7.06 -7.94
C TYR A 173 -4.99 -6.28 -9.00
N LEU A 174 -5.33 -6.43 -10.27
CA LEU A 174 -4.65 -5.75 -11.37
C LEU A 174 -5.39 -4.52 -11.92
N THR A 175 -6.71 -4.43 -11.78
CA THR A 175 -7.50 -3.31 -12.35
C THR A 175 -7.03 -1.94 -11.85
N GLY A 176 -6.65 -1.79 -10.58
CA GLY A 176 -6.10 -0.50 -10.08
C GLY A 176 -4.80 -0.10 -10.79
N PHE A 177 -3.91 -1.07 -11.05
CA PHE A 177 -2.69 -0.85 -11.82
C PHE A 177 -3.00 -0.55 -13.31
N GLU A 178 -3.98 -1.24 -13.89
CA GLU A 178 -4.42 -0.95 -15.27
C GLU A 178 -4.89 0.50 -15.41
N ILE A 179 -5.72 0.98 -14.47
CA ILE A 179 -6.18 2.38 -14.43
C ILE A 179 -4.98 3.32 -14.35
N ALA A 180 -4.07 3.10 -13.40
CA ALA A 180 -2.89 3.93 -13.21
C ALA A 180 -2.01 3.98 -14.48
N VAL A 181 -1.77 2.83 -15.13
CA VAL A 181 -0.96 2.73 -16.35
C VAL A 181 -1.63 3.44 -17.53
N ARG A 182 -2.92 3.18 -17.76
CA ARG A 182 -3.62 3.73 -18.93
C ARG A 182 -3.90 5.23 -18.81
N GLU A 183 -4.23 5.71 -17.60
CA GLU A 183 -4.68 7.09 -17.41
C GLU A 183 -3.57 8.06 -17.03
N ALA A 184 -2.57 7.60 -16.28
CA ALA A 184 -1.46 8.45 -15.84
C ALA A 184 -0.14 8.15 -16.56
N LYS A 185 -0.01 7.03 -17.27
CA LYS A 185 1.16 6.64 -18.07
C LYS A 185 2.48 6.80 -17.29
N PRO A 186 2.63 6.08 -16.17
CA PRO A 186 3.86 6.14 -15.39
C PRO A 186 5.06 5.72 -16.25
N LEU A 187 6.19 6.41 -16.07
CA LEU A 187 7.42 6.09 -16.80
C LEU A 187 8.09 4.82 -16.26
N THR A 188 7.83 4.48 -14.99
CA THR A 188 8.36 3.28 -14.35
C THR A 188 7.28 2.57 -13.54
N ILE A 189 7.46 1.27 -13.31
CA ILE A 189 6.63 0.45 -12.41
C ILE A 189 7.50 -0.52 -11.63
N MET A 190 7.21 -0.73 -10.34
CA MET A 190 7.97 -1.64 -9.49
C MET A 190 7.21 -2.95 -9.29
N THR A 191 7.87 -4.07 -9.57
CA THR A 191 7.32 -5.40 -9.27
C THR A 191 7.39 -5.73 -7.79
N SER A 192 6.46 -6.57 -7.34
CA SER A 192 6.46 -7.08 -5.97
C SER A 192 7.50 -8.19 -5.74
N TYR A 193 7.76 -8.49 -4.46
CA TYR A 193 8.70 -9.54 -4.05
C TYR A 193 8.20 -10.96 -4.29
N ASN A 194 6.89 -11.18 -4.14
CA ASN A 194 6.27 -12.50 -4.07
C ASN A 194 6.23 -13.21 -5.43
N GLU A 195 6.08 -14.52 -5.36
CA GLU A 195 5.59 -15.30 -6.50
C GLU A 195 4.09 -15.06 -6.67
N ILE A 196 3.62 -15.17 -7.91
CA ILE A 196 2.21 -15.25 -8.27
C ILE A 196 2.04 -16.58 -9.00
N ASN A 197 1.25 -17.48 -8.43
CA ASN A 197 1.03 -18.83 -8.99
C ASN A 197 2.35 -19.56 -9.34
N GLY A 198 3.35 -19.44 -8.47
CA GLY A 198 4.64 -20.14 -8.57
C GLY A 198 5.71 -19.44 -9.40
N VAL A 199 5.44 -18.23 -9.94
CA VAL A 199 6.42 -17.44 -10.71
C VAL A 199 6.64 -16.08 -10.04
N TYR A 200 7.89 -15.70 -9.81
CA TYR A 200 8.20 -14.40 -9.24
C TYR A 200 7.68 -13.26 -10.11
N ALA A 201 7.09 -12.22 -9.50
CA ALA A 201 6.49 -11.12 -10.22
C ALA A 201 7.45 -10.49 -11.24
N HIS A 202 8.73 -10.30 -10.87
CA HIS A 202 9.76 -9.74 -11.77
C HIS A 202 10.21 -10.69 -12.90
N GLU A 203 9.80 -11.96 -12.85
CA GLU A 203 10.17 -13.02 -13.80
C GLU A 203 8.95 -13.57 -14.54
N SER A 204 7.78 -12.99 -14.33
CA SER A 204 6.52 -13.45 -14.91
C SER A 204 6.29 -12.83 -16.28
N LYS A 205 6.49 -13.63 -17.34
CA LYS A 205 6.16 -13.20 -18.71
C LYS A 205 4.67 -12.85 -18.85
N HIS A 206 3.78 -13.62 -18.21
CA HIS A 206 2.35 -13.35 -18.19
C HIS A 206 2.05 -11.96 -17.64
N LEU A 207 2.64 -11.62 -16.49
CA LEU A 207 2.42 -10.34 -15.84
C LEU A 207 3.07 -9.17 -16.59
N LEU A 208 4.36 -9.30 -16.98
CA LEU A 208 5.15 -8.18 -17.48
C LEU A 208 5.05 -7.98 -18.99
N GLN A 209 5.01 -9.06 -19.76
CA GLN A 209 4.92 -8.93 -21.22
C GLN A 209 3.47 -8.95 -21.68
N GLU A 210 2.71 -10.01 -21.35
CA GLU A 210 1.39 -10.24 -21.94
C GLU A 210 0.35 -9.24 -21.39
N ILE A 211 0.32 -9.00 -20.07
CA ILE A 211 -0.65 -8.08 -19.45
C ILE A 211 -0.14 -6.63 -19.49
N LEU A 212 1.01 -6.35 -18.86
CA LEU A 212 1.46 -4.97 -18.67
C LEU A 212 1.81 -4.29 -20.01
N ARG A 213 2.57 -4.98 -20.89
CA ARG A 213 3.07 -4.37 -22.15
C ARG A 213 2.10 -4.58 -23.30
N ASP A 214 1.74 -5.82 -23.61
CA ASP A 214 0.97 -6.13 -24.82
C ASP A 214 -0.49 -5.69 -24.67
N GLU A 215 -1.13 -5.91 -23.53
CA GLU A 215 -2.53 -5.55 -23.31
C GLU A 215 -2.71 -4.09 -22.87
N TRP A 216 -1.92 -3.62 -21.88
CA TRP A 216 -2.11 -2.27 -21.35
C TRP A 216 -1.32 -1.20 -22.09
N GLY A 217 -0.32 -1.60 -22.88
CA GLY A 217 0.49 -0.68 -23.68
C GLY A 217 1.57 0.06 -22.88
N PHE A 218 2.04 -0.51 -21.76
CA PHE A 218 3.12 0.08 -21.00
C PHE A 218 4.45 0.01 -21.77
N ASP A 219 5.07 1.15 -21.99
CA ASP A 219 6.33 1.29 -22.74
C ASP A 219 7.50 1.82 -21.86
N GLY A 220 7.30 1.83 -20.55
CA GLY A 220 8.26 2.30 -19.57
C GLY A 220 9.20 1.21 -19.04
N MET A 221 9.96 1.56 -18.00
CA MET A 221 10.91 0.68 -17.33
C MET A 221 10.25 -0.09 -16.18
N VAL A 222 10.46 -1.40 -16.14
CA VAL A 222 10.07 -2.25 -15.02
C VAL A 222 11.26 -2.42 -14.07
N VAL A 223 11.13 -1.93 -12.84
CA VAL A 223 12.16 -2.09 -11.80
C VAL A 223 11.73 -3.17 -10.81
N SER A 224 12.69 -3.94 -10.27
CA SER A 224 12.42 -4.85 -9.16
C SER A 224 12.25 -4.09 -7.86
N ASP A 225 11.48 -4.62 -6.92
CA ASP A 225 11.66 -4.25 -5.52
C ASP A 225 13.08 -4.63 -5.06
N TRP A 226 13.58 -4.03 -3.95
CA TRP A 226 14.98 -4.13 -3.53
C TRP A 226 15.37 -5.57 -3.13
N GLY A 227 16.14 -6.23 -4.02
CA GLY A 227 16.47 -7.66 -3.92
C GLY A 227 15.39 -8.61 -4.45
N GLY A 228 14.34 -8.08 -5.09
CA GLY A 228 13.22 -8.86 -5.65
C GLY A 228 13.47 -9.48 -7.02
N SER A 229 14.59 -9.17 -7.67
CA SER A 229 15.02 -9.87 -8.89
C SER A 229 15.80 -11.13 -8.51
N ASN A 230 15.37 -12.29 -8.95
CA ASN A 230 15.97 -13.58 -8.51
C ASN A 230 16.88 -14.20 -9.57
N SER A 231 16.38 -14.30 -10.80
CA SER A 231 17.15 -14.70 -11.98
C SER A 231 17.19 -13.54 -12.97
N ALA A 232 18.37 -12.93 -13.16
CA ALA A 232 18.51 -11.84 -14.12
C ALA A 232 18.10 -12.27 -15.54
N VAL A 233 18.40 -13.53 -15.91
CA VAL A 233 18.04 -14.08 -17.22
C VAL A 233 16.52 -14.25 -17.37
N ALA A 234 15.85 -14.78 -16.35
CA ALA A 234 14.39 -14.93 -16.39
C ALA A 234 13.67 -13.55 -16.38
N ALA A 235 14.17 -12.60 -15.59
CA ALA A 235 13.66 -11.24 -15.53
C ALA A 235 13.72 -10.54 -16.90
N VAL A 236 14.89 -10.52 -17.55
CA VAL A 236 15.06 -9.90 -18.87
C VAL A 236 14.14 -10.54 -19.93
N LYS A 237 14.03 -11.87 -19.93
CA LYS A 237 13.10 -12.60 -20.82
C LYS A 237 11.63 -12.26 -20.58
N ALA A 238 11.27 -12.04 -19.32
CA ALA A 238 9.89 -11.74 -18.92
C ALA A 238 9.50 -10.28 -19.20
N GLY A 239 10.46 -9.36 -19.37
CA GLY A 239 10.20 -7.94 -19.55
C GLY A 239 10.64 -7.07 -18.37
N GLY A 240 11.35 -7.62 -17.37
CA GLY A 240 12.00 -6.88 -16.28
C GLY A 240 13.21 -6.12 -16.79
N SER A 241 13.31 -4.82 -16.45
CA SER A 241 14.31 -3.93 -17.05
C SER A 241 15.48 -3.61 -16.13
N LEU A 242 15.22 -3.33 -14.86
CA LEU A 242 16.22 -2.89 -13.90
C LEU A 242 16.13 -3.67 -12.59
N GLU A 243 17.21 -4.29 -12.20
CA GLU A 243 17.37 -4.96 -10.92
C GLU A 243 17.94 -3.99 -9.88
N MET A 244 17.27 -3.85 -8.73
CA MET A 244 17.75 -3.04 -7.60
C MET A 244 17.82 -3.89 -6.31
N PRO A 245 18.73 -3.56 -5.38
CA PRO A 245 19.88 -2.66 -5.51
C PRO A 245 21.01 -3.30 -6.33
N SER A 246 22.21 -2.73 -6.28
CA SER A 246 23.36 -3.26 -7.03
C SER A 246 23.74 -4.68 -6.62
N PRO A 247 23.69 -5.68 -7.53
CA PRO A 247 24.25 -7.02 -7.32
C PRO A 247 25.75 -7.08 -7.66
N GLY A 248 26.44 -5.93 -7.74
CA GLY A 248 27.75 -5.81 -8.32
C GLY A 248 27.73 -6.09 -9.83
N PHE A 249 28.57 -7.00 -10.30
CA PHE A 249 28.60 -7.41 -11.70
C PHE A 249 28.10 -8.86 -11.92
N THR A 250 27.48 -9.45 -10.89
CA THR A 250 27.08 -10.86 -10.98
C THR A 250 26.01 -11.06 -12.05
N SER A 251 24.95 -10.23 -12.04
CA SER A 251 23.86 -10.33 -13.02
C SER A 251 24.33 -10.00 -14.45
N ALA A 252 25.22 -9.01 -14.62
CA ALA A 252 25.77 -8.68 -15.93
C ALA A 252 26.52 -9.86 -16.56
N ARG A 253 27.33 -10.61 -15.75
CA ARG A 253 28.01 -11.81 -16.21
C ARG A 253 27.06 -12.96 -16.51
N GLU A 254 26.01 -13.14 -15.71
CA GLU A 254 24.97 -14.16 -15.94
C GLU A 254 24.25 -13.91 -17.27
N LEU A 255 23.89 -12.66 -17.55
CA LEU A 255 23.24 -12.24 -18.81
C LEU A 255 24.18 -12.44 -20.01
N GLU A 256 25.43 -11.97 -19.93
CA GLU A 256 26.41 -12.17 -21.00
C GLU A 256 26.68 -13.66 -21.26
N GLY A 257 26.81 -14.45 -20.19
CA GLY A 257 26.96 -15.89 -20.29
C GLY A 257 25.78 -16.58 -20.95
N ALA A 258 24.55 -16.16 -20.66
CA ALA A 258 23.33 -16.68 -21.27
C ALA A 258 23.22 -16.33 -22.77
N VAL A 259 23.66 -15.15 -23.17
CA VAL A 259 23.76 -14.79 -24.61
C VAL A 259 24.78 -15.67 -25.31
N LYS A 260 25.99 -15.82 -24.74
CA LYS A 260 27.04 -16.69 -25.31
C LYS A 260 26.59 -18.15 -25.42
N ALA A 261 25.75 -18.62 -24.48
CA ALA A 261 25.18 -19.96 -24.49
C ALA A 261 23.95 -20.13 -25.41
N GLY A 262 23.45 -19.04 -26.01
CA GLY A 262 22.26 -19.04 -26.86
C GLY A 262 20.95 -19.26 -26.08
N THR A 263 20.94 -19.08 -24.75
CA THR A 263 19.75 -19.24 -23.89
C THR A 263 19.02 -17.92 -23.65
N LEU A 264 19.63 -16.79 -23.99
CA LEU A 264 19.04 -15.45 -23.98
C LEU A 264 19.39 -14.75 -25.32
N SER A 265 18.43 -14.01 -25.91
CA SER A 265 18.73 -13.24 -27.11
C SER A 265 19.39 -11.90 -26.73
N GLU A 266 20.33 -11.43 -27.56
CA GLU A 266 20.88 -10.08 -27.38
C GLU A 266 19.79 -9.00 -27.58
N ALA A 267 18.77 -9.27 -28.39
CA ALA A 267 17.64 -8.37 -28.62
C ALA A 267 16.85 -8.11 -27.32
N ASP A 268 16.71 -9.10 -26.42
CA ASP A 268 16.06 -8.91 -25.14
C ASP A 268 16.86 -7.94 -24.26
N ILE A 269 18.19 -8.08 -24.22
CA ILE A 269 19.08 -7.16 -23.49
C ILE A 269 18.99 -5.75 -24.08
N ASN A 270 19.04 -5.62 -25.42
CA ASN A 270 18.93 -4.34 -26.10
C ASN A 270 17.63 -3.61 -25.78
N ALA A 271 16.50 -4.33 -25.79
CA ALA A 271 15.20 -3.76 -25.45
C ALA A 271 15.17 -3.23 -24.00
N ARG A 272 15.67 -3.99 -23.04
CA ARG A 272 15.70 -3.55 -21.62
C ARG A 272 16.68 -2.41 -21.41
N ALA A 273 17.86 -2.43 -22.04
CA ALA A 273 18.82 -1.34 -21.95
C ALA A 273 18.27 -0.03 -22.55
N ALA A 274 17.50 -0.12 -23.63
CA ALA A 274 16.81 1.03 -24.22
C ALA A 274 15.76 1.63 -23.26
N GLU A 275 15.04 0.81 -22.50
CA GLU A 275 14.10 1.29 -21.48
C GLU A 275 14.81 2.04 -20.34
N VAL A 276 15.95 1.52 -19.86
CA VAL A 276 16.77 2.21 -18.84
C VAL A 276 17.31 3.54 -19.37
N ALA A 277 17.85 3.54 -20.60
CA ALA A 277 18.33 4.76 -21.26
C ALA A 277 17.21 5.80 -21.47
N LYS A 278 15.98 5.34 -21.83
CA LYS A 278 14.80 6.21 -21.96
C LYS A 278 14.50 6.94 -20.66
N ILE A 279 14.56 6.25 -19.51
CA ILE A 279 14.31 6.88 -18.20
C ILE A 279 15.40 7.89 -17.86
N ALA A 280 16.68 7.53 -18.07
CA ALA A 280 17.80 8.45 -17.85
C ALA A 280 17.66 9.75 -18.66
N ALA A 281 17.16 9.65 -19.90
CA ALA A 281 16.92 10.81 -20.77
C ALA A 281 15.66 11.60 -20.37
N ALA A 282 14.55 10.90 -20.05
CA ALA A 282 13.27 11.52 -19.75
C ALA A 282 13.24 12.24 -18.39
N THR A 283 14.06 11.80 -17.44
CA THR A 283 14.13 12.35 -16.08
C THR A 283 15.43 13.15 -15.83
N LYS A 284 16.09 13.61 -16.91
CA LYS A 284 17.31 14.40 -16.79
C LYS A 284 17.02 15.72 -16.10
N LEU A 285 17.48 15.85 -14.86
CA LEU A 285 17.34 17.07 -14.08
C LEU A 285 18.28 18.16 -14.64
N VAL A 286 17.70 19.22 -15.21
CA VAL A 286 18.45 20.32 -15.85
C VAL A 286 18.41 21.53 -14.94
N GLY A 287 19.59 22.09 -14.62
CA GLY A 287 19.70 23.34 -13.85
C GLY A 287 19.46 23.21 -12.36
N VAL A 288 19.33 21.98 -11.85
CA VAL A 288 19.23 21.74 -10.41
C VAL A 288 20.64 21.80 -9.83
N GLY A 289 20.90 22.78 -8.98
CA GLY A 289 22.03 22.75 -8.08
C GLY A 289 21.75 21.71 -7.00
N ARG A 290 22.75 20.93 -6.59
CA ARG A 290 22.60 20.01 -5.45
C ARG A 290 22.26 20.81 -4.19
N ASN A 291 20.97 20.99 -3.92
CA ASN A 291 20.49 21.60 -2.69
C ASN A 291 20.50 20.53 -1.61
N ASP A 292 21.20 20.80 -0.52
CA ASP A 292 21.23 19.87 0.60
C ASP A 292 19.91 19.89 1.41
N LEU A 293 19.13 20.96 1.30
CA LEU A 293 17.85 21.18 2.01
C LEU A 293 16.83 21.82 1.08
N LEU A 294 15.55 21.54 1.33
CA LEU A 294 14.45 22.29 0.73
C LEU A 294 14.52 23.77 1.17
N LYS A 295 14.11 24.67 0.29
CA LYS A 295 13.96 26.09 0.64
C LYS A 295 12.80 26.26 1.61
N ASP A 296 12.94 27.19 2.54
CA ASP A 296 11.94 27.43 3.60
C ASP A 296 10.56 27.82 3.04
N ASP A 297 10.51 28.58 1.95
CA ASP A 297 9.26 28.98 1.30
C ASP A 297 8.55 27.78 0.62
N ILE A 298 9.30 26.87 0.03
CA ILE A 298 8.78 25.62 -0.55
C ILE A 298 8.26 24.72 0.57
N ALA A 299 9.05 24.51 1.63
CA ALA A 299 8.65 23.69 2.77
C ALA A 299 7.37 24.23 3.44
N ALA A 300 7.22 25.56 3.55
CA ALA A 300 6.03 26.19 4.09
C ALA A 300 4.80 25.99 3.19
N ALA A 301 4.95 26.20 1.88
CA ALA A 301 3.87 26.00 0.92
C ALA A 301 3.40 24.52 0.88
N HIS A 302 4.35 23.57 0.90
CA HIS A 302 4.01 22.14 0.90
C HIS A 302 3.43 21.66 2.23
N HIS A 303 3.79 22.29 3.35
CA HIS A 303 3.12 22.08 4.63
C HIS A 303 1.63 22.45 4.55
N ASP A 304 1.29 23.55 3.88
CA ASP A 304 -0.10 23.93 3.64
C ASP A 304 -0.84 22.93 2.72
N VAL A 305 -0.16 22.39 1.69
CA VAL A 305 -0.72 21.31 0.88
C VAL A 305 -0.95 20.05 1.74
N ALA A 306 0.01 19.67 2.58
CA ALA A 306 -0.15 18.51 3.48
C ALA A 306 -1.36 18.69 4.42
N ARG A 307 -1.57 19.91 4.97
CA ARG A 307 -2.75 20.22 5.77
C ARG A 307 -4.05 20.09 4.97
N LYS A 308 -4.12 20.67 3.77
CA LYS A 308 -5.30 20.58 2.89
C LYS A 308 -5.67 19.14 2.56
N VAL A 309 -4.66 18.30 2.28
CA VAL A 309 -4.88 16.87 2.04
C VAL A 309 -5.42 16.17 3.29
N ALA A 310 -4.87 16.45 4.47
CA ALA A 310 -5.35 15.90 5.74
C ALA A 310 -6.79 16.36 6.05
N GLU A 311 -7.12 17.64 5.81
CA GLU A 311 -8.48 18.18 5.95
C GLU A 311 -9.48 17.43 5.07
N GLY A 312 -9.18 17.25 3.77
CA GLY A 312 -10.04 16.54 2.82
C GLY A 312 -10.20 15.06 3.07
N SER A 313 -9.32 14.48 3.90
CA SER A 313 -9.23 13.04 4.16
C SER A 313 -9.77 12.62 5.53
N SER A 314 -10.08 13.55 6.42
CA SER A 314 -10.62 13.25 7.75
C SER A 314 -12.05 12.74 7.67
N VAL A 315 -12.34 11.63 8.34
CA VAL A 315 -13.66 10.97 8.31
C VAL A 315 -14.35 11.11 9.67
N LEU A 316 -15.51 11.71 9.70
CA LEU A 316 -16.37 11.75 10.88
C LEU A 316 -17.16 10.43 10.95
N LEU A 317 -16.82 9.56 11.91
CA LEU A 317 -17.43 8.24 12.05
C LEU A 317 -18.67 8.24 12.93
N LYS A 318 -18.72 9.14 13.93
CA LYS A 318 -19.83 9.31 14.85
C LYS A 318 -19.93 10.75 15.32
N ASN A 319 -21.16 11.27 15.50
CA ASN A 319 -21.40 12.60 16.05
C ASN A 319 -22.79 12.73 16.70
N ASP A 320 -22.93 12.17 17.89
CA ASP A 320 -24.20 12.19 18.61
C ASP A 320 -24.53 13.59 19.13
N ASN A 321 -25.78 13.96 19.02
CA ASN A 321 -26.32 15.24 19.51
C ASN A 321 -25.58 16.48 18.98
N ALA A 322 -24.97 16.41 17.80
CA ALA A 322 -24.14 17.47 17.23
C ALA A 322 -23.06 17.95 18.23
N THR A 323 -22.35 17.03 18.87
CA THR A 323 -21.26 17.31 19.81
C THR A 323 -20.12 18.06 19.10
N LEU A 324 -19.87 17.71 17.86
CA LEU A 324 -18.98 18.44 16.94
C LEU A 324 -19.82 19.24 15.91
N PRO A 325 -19.36 20.41 15.47
CA PRO A 325 -18.14 21.09 15.90
C PRO A 325 -18.26 21.69 17.30
N PHE A 326 -17.13 21.85 17.99
CA PHE A 326 -17.08 22.48 19.31
C PHE A 326 -17.52 23.93 19.23
N LYS A 327 -18.32 24.38 20.22
CA LYS A 327 -18.72 25.77 20.33
C LYS A 327 -17.58 26.63 20.85
N ALA A 328 -17.56 27.90 20.47
CA ALA A 328 -16.60 28.84 20.98
C ALA A 328 -16.65 28.91 22.53
N GLY A 329 -15.49 28.84 23.16
CA GLY A 329 -15.33 28.84 24.61
C GLY A 329 -15.38 27.41 25.23
N THR A 330 -15.55 26.36 24.44
CA THR A 330 -15.53 24.96 24.95
C THR A 330 -14.21 24.68 25.66
N ARG A 331 -14.31 24.20 26.91
CA ARG A 331 -13.16 23.83 27.75
C ARG A 331 -12.84 22.35 27.57
N VAL A 332 -11.70 22.09 26.89
CA VAL A 332 -11.30 20.76 26.45
C VAL A 332 -10.22 20.16 27.35
N ALA A 333 -10.47 19.01 27.92
CA ALA A 333 -9.42 18.18 28.52
C ALA A 333 -8.83 17.27 27.43
N VAL A 334 -7.56 17.46 27.07
CA VAL A 334 -6.85 16.64 26.10
C VAL A 334 -6.20 15.46 26.81
N ILE A 335 -6.50 14.26 26.37
CA ILE A 335 -6.01 13.01 26.98
C ILE A 335 -5.47 12.08 25.90
N GLY A 336 -4.27 11.55 26.12
CA GLY A 336 -3.63 10.59 25.25
C GLY A 336 -2.18 10.94 24.92
N ASP A 337 -1.27 9.97 24.98
CA ASP A 337 0.14 10.14 24.59
C ASP A 337 0.25 10.71 23.14
N MET A 338 -0.57 10.20 22.20
CA MET A 338 -0.56 10.62 20.80
C MET A 338 -1.00 12.08 20.59
N ALA A 339 -1.59 12.72 21.60
CA ALA A 339 -1.92 14.14 21.51
C ALA A 339 -0.69 15.04 21.60
N ALA A 340 0.29 14.66 22.44
CA ALA A 340 1.52 15.40 22.65
C ALA A 340 2.67 14.90 21.77
N THR A 341 2.71 13.59 21.48
CA THR A 341 3.70 12.97 20.60
C THR A 341 2.99 12.41 19.38
N ALA A 342 2.99 13.14 18.30
CA ALA A 342 2.20 12.83 17.12
C ALA A 342 2.54 11.46 16.50
N ARG A 343 1.52 10.75 16.07
CA ARG A 343 1.61 9.57 15.21
C ARG A 343 1.02 9.94 13.84
N TYR A 344 1.85 10.29 12.88
CA TYR A 344 1.42 10.92 11.62
C TYR A 344 1.84 10.17 10.36
N GLN A 345 2.68 9.14 10.48
CA GLN A 345 3.17 8.33 9.36
C GLN A 345 3.39 6.88 9.75
N GLY A 346 3.53 5.97 8.78
CA GLY A 346 3.86 4.57 8.96
C GLY A 346 5.33 4.33 9.31
N SER A 347 5.70 3.07 9.49
CA SER A 347 7.07 2.62 9.73
C SER A 347 7.59 1.76 8.59
N GLY A 348 8.89 1.83 8.31
CA GLY A 348 9.54 1.10 7.22
C GLY A 348 10.22 2.02 6.22
N SER A 349 10.40 1.53 4.98
CA SER A 349 11.10 2.25 3.91
C SER A 349 10.44 3.58 3.52
N SER A 350 9.15 3.72 3.76
CA SER A 350 8.39 4.95 3.47
C SER A 350 8.52 6.05 4.53
N LYS A 351 9.26 5.82 5.64
CA LYS A 351 9.38 6.79 6.72
C LYS A 351 10.14 8.04 6.29
N VAL A 352 9.51 9.21 6.41
CA VAL A 352 10.02 10.54 6.04
C VAL A 352 10.67 11.23 7.23
N ASN A 353 11.78 11.94 7.01
CA ASN A 353 12.32 12.91 7.96
C ASN A 353 11.57 14.23 7.74
N ALA A 354 10.52 14.46 8.52
CA ALA A 354 9.62 15.57 8.32
C ALA A 354 10.28 16.94 8.56
N THR A 355 9.99 17.93 7.72
CA THR A 355 10.49 19.32 7.88
C THR A 355 9.87 20.01 9.09
N LYS A 356 8.66 19.59 9.50
CA LYS A 356 7.92 20.11 10.65
C LYS A 356 7.08 18.98 11.25
N GLU A 357 6.87 18.98 12.54
CA GLU A 357 5.96 18.09 13.24
C GLU A 357 4.99 18.88 14.08
N GLU A 358 3.69 18.77 13.80
CA GLU A 358 2.63 19.31 14.63
C GLU A 358 2.10 18.25 15.59
N ASN A 359 1.50 18.70 16.71
CA ASN A 359 0.80 17.82 17.64
C ASN A 359 -0.53 18.45 18.09
N ILE A 360 -1.51 17.61 18.40
CA ILE A 360 -2.88 18.02 18.72
C ILE A 360 -2.92 18.89 19.98
N LEU A 361 -2.10 18.62 20.99
CA LEU A 361 -2.09 19.38 22.24
C LEU A 361 -1.74 20.85 22.01
N GLU A 362 -0.70 21.12 21.23
CA GLU A 362 -0.29 22.52 20.94
C GLU A 362 -1.31 23.20 20.01
N GLU A 363 -1.87 22.48 19.06
CA GLU A 363 -2.91 23.03 18.17
C GLU A 363 -4.21 23.38 18.93
N VAL A 364 -4.65 22.53 19.87
CA VAL A 364 -5.81 22.85 20.75
C VAL A 364 -5.51 24.06 21.63
N LYS A 365 -4.30 24.18 22.15
CA LYS A 365 -3.87 25.30 22.98
C LYS A 365 -3.85 26.64 22.23
N ASN A 366 -3.52 26.59 20.94
CA ASN A 366 -3.41 27.77 20.08
C ASN A 366 -4.70 28.07 19.31
N ALA A 367 -5.69 27.18 19.32
CA ALA A 367 -6.95 27.35 18.57
C ALA A 367 -7.81 28.50 19.14
N GLU A 368 -8.14 29.46 18.29
CA GLU A 368 -9.12 30.46 18.64
C GLU A 368 -10.49 29.82 18.93
N GLY A 369 -11.08 30.14 20.05
CA GLY A 369 -12.39 29.62 20.44
C GLY A 369 -12.37 28.34 21.28
N LEU A 370 -11.24 27.70 21.52
CA LEU A 370 -11.12 26.61 22.48
C LEU A 370 -10.38 27.05 23.75
N VAL A 371 -10.65 26.39 24.86
CA VAL A 371 -9.93 26.61 26.12
C VAL A 371 -9.34 25.26 26.56
N LEU A 372 -8.03 25.17 26.55
CA LEU A 372 -7.34 23.98 27.09
C LEU A 372 -7.55 23.92 28.61
N ALA A 373 -8.35 22.95 29.09
CA ALA A 373 -8.61 22.75 30.53
C ALA A 373 -7.49 21.96 31.21
N GLY A 374 -6.68 21.22 30.44
CA GLY A 374 -5.52 20.46 30.88
C GLY A 374 -5.16 19.33 29.91
N TYR A 375 -4.03 18.72 30.21
CA TYR A 375 -3.52 17.56 29.45
C TYR A 375 -3.07 16.46 30.41
N GLU A 376 -3.40 15.20 30.08
CA GLU A 376 -2.84 14.01 30.73
C GLU A 376 -2.49 12.94 29.69
N GLN A 377 -1.37 12.27 29.90
CA GLN A 377 -0.87 11.25 28.99
C GLN A 377 -1.82 10.05 28.85
N GLY A 378 -2.48 9.66 29.93
CA GLY A 378 -3.55 8.66 30.00
C GLY A 378 -3.11 7.20 29.82
N TYR A 379 -2.12 6.92 28.97
CA TYR A 379 -1.60 5.58 28.74
C TYR A 379 -0.12 5.59 28.36
N ASP A 380 0.55 4.46 28.60
CA ASP A 380 1.93 4.23 28.11
C ASP A 380 1.88 3.77 26.65
N ARG A 381 2.57 4.49 25.76
CA ARG A 381 2.62 4.19 24.31
C ARG A 381 3.15 2.80 24.02
N GLN A 382 3.96 2.23 24.92
CA GLN A 382 4.50 0.89 24.78
C GLN A 382 3.51 -0.22 25.21
N GLY A 383 2.30 0.16 25.58
CA GLY A 383 1.27 -0.77 26.01
C GLY A 383 1.47 -1.33 27.42
N LYS A 384 2.36 -0.72 28.22
CA LYS A 384 2.53 -1.10 29.61
C LYS A 384 1.38 -0.53 30.45
N ALA A 385 0.73 -1.39 31.22
CA ALA A 385 -0.31 -0.94 32.13
C ALA A 385 0.27 -0.01 33.21
N ASP A 386 -0.26 1.19 33.33
CA ASP A 386 0.08 2.17 34.36
C ASP A 386 -1.20 2.81 34.91
N ARG A 387 -1.52 2.42 36.14
CA ARG A 387 -2.74 2.86 36.82
C ARG A 387 -2.73 4.35 37.15
N VAL A 388 -1.55 4.93 37.40
CA VAL A 388 -1.45 6.35 37.75
C VAL A 388 -1.83 7.22 36.56
N LEU A 389 -1.37 6.87 35.35
CA LEU A 389 -1.72 7.60 34.14
C LEU A 389 -3.25 7.62 33.90
N VAL A 390 -3.92 6.51 34.15
CA VAL A 390 -5.38 6.42 33.99
C VAL A 390 -6.10 7.22 35.08
N GLU A 391 -5.68 7.11 36.35
CA GLU A 391 -6.26 7.86 37.48
C GLU A 391 -6.13 9.38 37.30
N ASP A 392 -4.96 9.86 36.85
CA ASP A 392 -4.71 11.27 36.58
C ASP A 392 -5.61 11.78 35.42
N ALA A 393 -5.73 10.98 34.35
CA ALA A 393 -6.61 11.30 33.23
C ALA A 393 -8.09 11.41 33.63
N VAL A 394 -8.60 10.45 34.44
CA VAL A 394 -9.97 10.47 34.96
C VAL A 394 -10.18 11.65 35.92
N ALA A 395 -9.19 11.96 36.76
CA ALA A 395 -9.24 13.11 37.67
C ALA A 395 -9.30 14.44 36.91
N LEU A 396 -8.54 14.58 35.84
CA LEU A 396 -8.63 15.76 34.95
C LEU A 396 -10.01 15.85 34.30
N ALA A 397 -10.49 14.76 33.71
CA ALA A 397 -11.78 14.68 33.01
C ALA A 397 -12.95 15.04 33.92
N GLY A 398 -12.89 14.69 35.20
CA GLY A 398 -13.94 14.95 36.18
C GLY A 398 -14.00 16.38 36.74
N LYS A 399 -13.07 17.26 36.40
CA LYS A 399 -13.09 18.67 36.89
C LYS A 399 -14.27 19.47 36.36
N GLU A 400 -14.84 20.34 37.19
CA GLU A 400 -15.91 21.27 36.77
C GLU A 400 -15.47 22.22 35.66
N SER A 401 -14.16 22.48 35.54
CA SER A 401 -13.58 23.32 34.48
C SER A 401 -13.49 22.61 33.11
N VAL A 402 -13.95 21.35 32.99
CA VAL A 402 -13.97 20.58 31.75
C VAL A 402 -15.39 20.47 31.22
N ASP A 403 -15.59 20.79 29.94
CA ASP A 403 -16.85 20.63 29.24
C ASP A 403 -16.87 19.31 28.44
N VAL A 404 -15.72 18.95 27.84
CA VAL A 404 -15.56 17.81 26.97
C VAL A 404 -14.17 17.18 27.12
N VAL A 405 -14.10 15.88 26.96
CA VAL A 405 -12.85 15.10 26.93
C VAL A 405 -12.51 14.82 25.47
N LEU A 406 -11.30 15.21 25.03
CA LEU A 406 -10.72 14.86 23.75
C LEU A 406 -9.69 13.73 23.97
N ALA A 407 -10.09 12.51 23.67
CA ALA A 407 -9.23 11.34 23.79
C ALA A 407 -8.55 11.03 22.46
N VAL A 408 -7.22 11.00 22.44
CA VAL A 408 -6.43 10.69 21.25
C VAL A 408 -5.83 9.29 21.40
N VAL A 409 -6.32 8.35 20.58
CA VAL A 409 -5.98 6.92 20.66
C VAL A 409 -5.76 6.35 19.25
N GLY A 410 -5.12 5.18 19.15
CA GLY A 410 -4.93 4.53 17.86
C GLY A 410 -3.81 3.49 17.86
N LEU A 411 -3.32 3.20 16.67
CA LEU A 411 -2.24 2.25 16.45
C LEU A 411 -0.88 2.96 16.56
N ASP A 412 0.08 2.28 17.17
CA ASP A 412 1.45 2.77 17.30
C ASP A 412 2.35 2.31 16.13
N GLU A 413 3.60 2.75 16.11
CA GLU A 413 4.61 2.44 15.10
C GLU A 413 4.99 0.96 15.04
N ARG A 414 4.59 0.16 16.02
CA ARG A 414 4.88 -1.27 16.11
C ARG A 414 3.76 -2.10 15.51
N SER A 415 2.57 -1.54 15.50
CA SER A 415 1.38 -2.19 14.98
C SER A 415 1.31 -2.07 13.45
N GLU A 416 1.80 -0.97 12.88
CA GLU A 416 1.73 -0.70 11.45
C GLU A 416 3.13 -0.41 10.91
N SER A 417 3.70 -1.42 10.25
CA SER A 417 5.06 -1.36 9.72
C SER A 417 5.23 -2.26 8.51
N GLU A 418 6.09 -1.85 7.61
CA GLU A 418 6.65 -2.72 6.57
C GLU A 418 7.34 -3.93 7.21
N GLY A 419 7.20 -5.11 6.58
CA GLY A 419 7.80 -6.37 6.98
C GLY A 419 7.10 -7.08 8.14
N LEU A 420 5.96 -6.57 8.60
CA LEU A 420 5.21 -7.10 9.74
C LEU A 420 3.71 -7.03 9.47
N ASP A 421 2.99 -8.14 9.67
CA ASP A 421 1.53 -8.15 9.76
C ASP A 421 1.09 -8.03 11.22
N ARG A 422 -0.03 -7.33 11.45
CA ARG A 422 -0.64 -7.20 12.79
C ARG A 422 -1.13 -8.57 13.27
N SER A 423 -1.15 -8.76 14.57
CA SER A 423 -1.67 -9.98 15.22
C SER A 423 -3.12 -9.84 15.70
N THR A 424 -3.65 -8.64 15.71
CA THR A 424 -5.02 -8.31 16.17
C THR A 424 -5.51 -7.06 15.48
N MET A 425 -6.81 -6.94 15.29
CA MET A 425 -7.45 -5.72 14.82
C MET A 425 -7.71 -4.71 15.96
N ALA A 426 -7.58 -5.10 17.22
CA ALA A 426 -7.73 -4.21 18.36
C ALA A 426 -6.60 -3.16 18.42
N ILE A 427 -6.92 -1.96 18.94
CA ILE A 427 -5.91 -1.02 19.43
C ILE A 427 -5.27 -1.56 20.73
N PRO A 428 -4.10 -1.03 21.19
CA PRO A 428 -3.50 -1.46 22.45
C PRO A 428 -4.50 -1.43 23.62
N GLN A 429 -4.57 -2.52 24.39
CA GLN A 429 -5.58 -2.70 25.45
C GLN A 429 -5.58 -1.55 26.48
N VAL A 430 -4.42 -0.99 26.81
CA VAL A 430 -4.29 0.15 27.74
C VAL A 430 -5.06 1.39 27.26
N GLN A 431 -5.26 1.54 25.95
CA GLN A 431 -6.04 2.64 25.38
C GLN A 431 -7.54 2.35 25.47
N ASN A 432 -7.96 1.09 25.22
CA ASN A 432 -9.35 0.67 25.44
C ASN A 432 -9.75 0.83 26.91
N ASP A 433 -8.87 0.42 27.84
CA ASP A 433 -9.08 0.56 29.29
C ASP A 433 -9.16 2.03 29.70
N LEU A 434 -8.40 2.92 29.09
CA LEU A 434 -8.48 4.36 29.33
C LEU A 434 -9.85 4.93 28.90
N VAL A 435 -10.28 4.64 27.65
CA VAL A 435 -11.59 5.16 27.15
C VAL A 435 -12.74 4.65 28.04
N GLU A 436 -12.69 3.39 28.46
CA GLU A 436 -13.64 2.81 29.40
C GLU A 436 -13.66 3.55 30.75
N ALA A 437 -12.48 3.84 31.30
CA ALA A 437 -12.36 4.55 32.57
C ALA A 437 -12.87 6.00 32.49
N LEU A 438 -12.67 6.69 31.37
CA LEU A 438 -13.10 8.07 31.15
C LEU A 438 -14.62 8.23 31.18
N LYS A 439 -15.40 7.19 30.93
CA LYS A 439 -16.87 7.21 31.05
C LYS A 439 -17.32 7.60 32.47
N GLY A 440 -16.52 7.22 33.48
CA GLY A 440 -16.80 7.58 34.89
C GLY A 440 -16.73 9.07 35.17
N ALA A 441 -16.15 9.89 34.33
CA ALA A 441 -16.09 11.34 34.51
C ALA A 441 -17.42 12.05 34.17
N GLY A 442 -18.38 11.39 33.51
CA GLY A 442 -19.69 11.93 33.18
C GLY A 442 -19.66 13.11 32.18
N LYS A 443 -18.61 13.24 31.42
CA LYS A 443 -18.45 14.26 30.37
C LYS A 443 -18.57 13.63 28.98
N PRO A 444 -19.05 14.37 27.95
CA PRO A 444 -18.95 13.89 26.58
C PRO A 444 -17.50 13.54 26.24
N ILE A 445 -17.28 12.40 25.61
CA ILE A 445 -15.97 11.96 25.11
C ILE A 445 -15.99 12.08 23.59
N VAL A 446 -15.03 12.81 23.05
CA VAL A 446 -14.74 12.87 21.62
C VAL A 446 -13.43 12.16 21.39
N VAL A 447 -13.43 11.18 20.50
CA VAL A 447 -12.23 10.40 20.17
C VAL A 447 -11.64 10.89 18.86
N VAL A 448 -10.37 11.22 18.87
CA VAL A 448 -9.55 11.33 17.66
C VAL A 448 -8.83 9.99 17.48
N LEU A 449 -9.18 9.31 16.39
CA LEU A 449 -8.67 7.97 16.11
C LEU A 449 -7.55 8.02 15.06
N VAL A 450 -6.35 7.58 15.46
CA VAL A 450 -5.14 7.58 14.64
C VAL A 450 -4.77 6.14 14.26
N ALA A 451 -5.01 5.74 13.03
CA ALA A 451 -4.69 4.40 12.52
C ALA A 451 -4.62 4.43 10.99
N GLY A 452 -3.76 3.60 10.40
CA GLY A 452 -3.65 3.47 8.94
C GLY A 452 -4.50 2.31 8.37
N SER A 453 -5.25 1.61 9.23
CA SER A 453 -6.11 0.46 8.89
C SER A 453 -7.24 0.31 9.89
N PRO A 454 -8.29 -0.49 9.59
CA PRO A 454 -9.42 -0.70 10.49
C PRO A 454 -9.02 -1.24 11.86
N VAL A 455 -9.73 -0.79 12.88
CA VAL A 455 -9.58 -1.24 14.27
C VAL A 455 -10.92 -1.53 14.92
N GLU A 456 -10.93 -2.43 15.89
CA GLU A 456 -12.08 -2.68 16.73
C GLU A 456 -12.32 -1.54 17.72
N LEU A 457 -13.58 -1.12 17.86
CA LEU A 457 -14.01 0.00 18.69
C LEU A 457 -15.04 -0.45 19.73
N PRO A 458 -14.63 -1.18 20.78
CA PRO A 458 -15.57 -1.76 21.75
C PRO A 458 -16.37 -0.70 22.52
N TRP A 459 -15.88 0.52 22.61
CA TRP A 459 -16.45 1.66 23.33
C TRP A 459 -17.24 2.62 22.42
N ILE A 460 -17.48 2.28 21.17
CA ILE A 460 -18.09 3.21 20.19
C ILE A 460 -19.44 3.77 20.63
N ASP A 461 -20.25 2.96 21.29
CA ASP A 461 -21.58 3.34 21.75
C ASP A 461 -21.55 4.29 22.97
N ASP A 462 -20.44 4.36 23.68
CA ASP A 462 -20.24 5.12 24.90
C ASP A 462 -19.60 6.50 24.70
N VAL A 463 -19.13 6.81 23.50
CA VAL A 463 -18.50 8.08 23.17
C VAL A 463 -19.40 8.96 22.31
N ALA A 464 -19.31 10.27 22.47
CA ALA A 464 -20.21 11.23 21.82
C ALA A 464 -19.87 11.46 20.33
N ALA A 465 -18.58 11.43 20.00
CA ALA A 465 -18.13 11.57 18.61
C ALA A 465 -16.80 10.83 18.38
N VAL A 466 -16.56 10.46 17.11
CA VAL A 466 -15.30 9.85 16.65
C VAL A 466 -14.89 10.49 15.35
N LEU A 467 -13.71 11.12 15.34
CA LEU A 467 -13.06 11.65 14.15
C LEU A 467 -11.86 10.76 13.81
N TYR A 468 -11.93 10.04 12.70
CA TYR A 468 -10.84 9.24 12.17
C TYR A 468 -9.95 10.09 11.27
N VAL A 469 -8.68 10.22 11.64
CA VAL A 469 -7.73 11.10 10.94
C VAL A 469 -6.65 10.33 10.16
N GLY A 470 -6.64 9.01 10.26
CA GLY A 470 -5.65 8.17 9.58
C GLY A 470 -4.21 8.45 10.06
N LEU A 471 -3.25 8.33 9.16
CA LEU A 471 -1.88 8.80 9.31
C LEU A 471 -1.72 10.06 8.47
N SER A 472 -2.02 11.18 9.09
CA SER A 472 -2.40 12.45 8.43
C SER A 472 -1.22 13.36 8.05
N GLY A 473 0.04 12.83 8.10
CA GLY A 473 1.22 13.63 7.74
C GLY A 473 1.57 14.71 8.76
N GLN A 474 2.60 15.48 8.44
CA GLN A 474 3.20 16.45 9.36
C GLN A 474 2.28 17.60 9.78
N ALA A 475 1.22 17.90 9.01
CA ALA A 475 0.24 18.96 9.26
C ALA A 475 -1.13 18.42 9.71
N GLY A 476 -1.17 17.15 10.13
CA GLY A 476 -2.42 16.49 10.50
C GLY A 476 -3.06 17.03 11.78
N ALA A 477 -2.27 17.58 12.71
CA ALA A 477 -2.80 18.09 13.97
C ALA A 477 -3.61 19.38 13.75
N SER A 478 -3.11 20.34 12.98
CA SER A 478 -3.84 21.55 12.62
C SER A 478 -5.12 21.20 11.83
N ALA A 479 -5.04 20.30 10.87
CA ALA A 479 -6.21 19.81 10.13
C ALA A 479 -7.27 19.22 11.07
N THR A 480 -6.86 18.41 12.04
CA THR A 480 -7.74 17.79 13.04
C THR A 480 -8.45 18.84 13.87
N VAL A 481 -7.72 19.82 14.41
CA VAL A 481 -8.31 20.86 15.27
C VAL A 481 -9.27 21.74 14.49
N ARG A 482 -8.98 22.07 13.23
CA ARG A 482 -9.88 22.82 12.35
C ARG A 482 -11.17 22.05 12.04
N ALA A 483 -11.11 20.73 11.96
CA ALA A 483 -12.31 19.90 11.88
C ALA A 483 -13.11 19.93 13.18
N LEU A 484 -12.44 19.82 14.33
CA LEU A 484 -13.10 19.85 15.65
C LEU A 484 -13.78 21.18 15.95
N THR A 485 -13.23 22.29 15.46
CA THR A 485 -13.78 23.66 15.65
C THR A 485 -14.81 24.05 14.60
N GLY A 486 -14.95 23.27 13.51
CA GLY A 486 -15.85 23.61 12.42
C GLY A 486 -15.32 24.65 11.44
N GLU A 487 -14.03 24.99 11.50
CA GLU A 487 -13.38 25.79 10.46
C GLU A 487 -13.39 25.05 9.12
N ILE A 488 -13.32 23.74 9.16
CA ILE A 488 -13.60 22.86 8.03
C ILE A 488 -14.73 21.88 8.39
N ASN A 489 -15.51 21.50 7.39
CA ASN A 489 -16.52 20.46 7.51
C ASN A 489 -15.93 19.13 7.04
N PRO A 490 -15.85 18.09 7.89
CA PRO A 490 -15.35 16.77 7.49
C PRO A 490 -16.06 16.27 6.23
N SER A 491 -15.30 15.77 5.28
CA SER A 491 -15.83 15.32 3.98
C SER A 491 -15.17 14.03 3.48
N GLY A 492 -14.38 13.41 4.33
CA GLY A 492 -13.77 12.10 4.04
C GLY A 492 -14.79 10.98 4.13
N HIS A 493 -14.59 9.94 3.33
CA HIS A 493 -15.36 8.71 3.31
C HIS A 493 -14.41 7.52 3.37
N LEU A 494 -14.73 6.49 4.13
CA LEU A 494 -13.86 5.32 4.28
C LEU A 494 -13.57 4.65 2.94
N ALA A 495 -12.31 4.42 2.65
CA ALA A 495 -11.87 3.70 1.46
C ALA A 495 -11.72 2.19 1.69
N GLU A 496 -12.16 1.71 2.82
CA GLU A 496 -12.21 0.29 3.20
C GLU A 496 -13.32 0.04 4.22
N THR A 497 -13.86 -1.17 4.21
CA THR A 497 -14.89 -1.61 5.17
C THR A 497 -14.27 -1.82 6.56
N TRP A 498 -14.99 -1.43 7.60
CA TRP A 498 -14.61 -1.68 8.98
C TRP A 498 -15.48 -2.79 9.57
N PRO A 499 -14.99 -4.03 9.69
CA PRO A 499 -15.75 -5.11 10.31
C PRO A 499 -15.98 -4.87 11.81
N MET A 500 -16.96 -5.56 12.38
CA MET A 500 -17.21 -5.52 13.83
C MET A 500 -16.05 -6.12 14.60
N HIS A 501 -15.61 -7.31 14.16
CA HIS A 501 -14.52 -8.10 14.73
C HIS A 501 -13.64 -8.66 13.63
N TYR A 502 -12.40 -8.98 13.96
CA TYR A 502 -11.47 -9.59 13.00
C TYR A 502 -12.00 -10.92 12.42
N GLU A 503 -12.67 -11.70 13.26
CA GLU A 503 -13.28 -12.98 12.86
C GLU A 503 -14.32 -12.82 11.75
N ASP A 504 -14.91 -11.64 11.57
CA ASP A 504 -15.89 -11.37 10.51
C ASP A 504 -15.22 -11.19 9.13
N CYS A 505 -13.91 -10.98 9.08
CA CYS A 505 -13.19 -10.80 7.82
C CYS A 505 -13.22 -12.06 6.97
N PRO A 506 -13.35 -11.95 5.63
CA PRO A 506 -13.44 -13.09 4.72
C PRO A 506 -12.20 -13.99 4.77
N SER A 507 -11.02 -13.43 5.02
CA SER A 507 -9.75 -14.14 5.05
C SER A 507 -9.22 -14.44 6.47
N SER A 508 -9.99 -14.19 7.54
CA SER A 508 -9.54 -14.35 8.93
C SER A 508 -9.06 -15.77 9.30
N GLY A 509 -9.57 -16.79 8.60
CA GLY A 509 -9.21 -18.20 8.86
C GLY A 509 -7.86 -18.63 8.27
N TRP A 510 -7.27 -17.85 7.35
CA TRP A 510 -6.05 -18.22 6.61
C TRP A 510 -5.07 -17.06 6.37
N TYR A 511 -5.24 -15.96 7.05
CA TYR A 511 -4.35 -14.81 7.00
C TYR A 511 -3.65 -14.58 8.35
N PRO A 512 -2.33 -14.29 8.39
CA PRO A 512 -1.39 -14.46 7.28
C PRO A 512 -1.11 -15.94 7.01
N ALA A 513 -0.76 -16.30 5.79
CA ALA A 513 -0.45 -17.66 5.44
C ALA A 513 0.71 -18.21 6.29
N ILE A 514 0.51 -19.38 6.92
CA ILE A 514 1.52 -20.02 7.77
C ILE A 514 2.64 -20.64 6.92
N GLY A 515 2.29 -21.14 5.72
CA GLY A 515 3.18 -21.72 4.75
C GLY A 515 3.81 -20.69 3.80
N ARG A 516 4.39 -21.20 2.71
CA ARG A 516 4.89 -20.38 1.61
C ARG A 516 3.74 -19.85 0.75
N ASP A 517 2.72 -20.69 0.51
CA ASP A 517 1.59 -20.34 -0.33
C ASP A 517 0.53 -19.58 0.46
N ALA A 518 0.29 -18.35 0.05
CA ALA A 518 -0.82 -17.52 0.48
C ALA A 518 -1.97 -17.74 -0.52
N ILE A 519 -2.91 -18.61 -0.18
CA ILE A 519 -4.03 -18.94 -1.04
C ILE A 519 -5.12 -17.87 -0.87
N TYR A 520 -5.52 -17.25 -1.96
CA TYR A 520 -6.56 -16.23 -2.02
C TYR A 520 -7.93 -16.89 -2.15
N ARG A 521 -8.27 -17.65 -1.12
CA ARG A 521 -9.41 -18.56 -1.07
C ARG A 521 -10.75 -17.86 -1.19
N GLU A 522 -10.82 -16.60 -0.75
CA GLU A 522 -12.02 -15.78 -0.82
C GLU A 522 -12.37 -15.34 -2.24
N GLY A 523 -11.49 -15.54 -3.23
CA GLY A 523 -11.72 -15.12 -4.62
C GLY A 523 -12.03 -13.61 -4.70
N PRO A 524 -13.07 -13.18 -5.47
CA PRO A 524 -13.40 -11.77 -5.64
C PRO A 524 -14.05 -11.12 -4.39
N PHE A 525 -14.33 -11.89 -3.33
CA PHE A 525 -15.09 -11.43 -2.17
C PHE A 525 -14.17 -10.82 -1.11
N VAL A 526 -13.58 -9.67 -1.42
CA VAL A 526 -12.74 -8.87 -0.52
C VAL A 526 -13.50 -7.61 -0.12
N GLY A 527 -13.39 -7.20 1.15
CA GLY A 527 -14.02 -6.00 1.67
C GLY A 527 -15.53 -6.00 1.51
N TYR A 528 -16.13 -4.86 1.13
CA TYR A 528 -17.59 -4.73 0.96
C TYR A 528 -18.17 -5.77 -0.01
N ARG A 529 -17.41 -6.25 -0.99
CA ARG A 529 -17.86 -7.30 -1.91
C ARG A 529 -18.29 -8.56 -1.17
N TYR A 530 -17.57 -8.89 -0.10
CA TYR A 530 -17.94 -10.00 0.79
C TYR A 530 -19.10 -9.63 1.70
N TYR A 531 -18.97 -8.55 2.46
CA TYR A 531 -19.93 -8.21 3.51
C TYR A 531 -21.33 -7.99 2.95
N GLU A 532 -21.46 -7.28 1.82
CA GLU A 532 -22.74 -7.02 1.17
C GLU A 532 -23.34 -8.27 0.52
N THR A 533 -22.50 -9.16 -0.05
CA THR A 533 -23.01 -10.39 -0.69
C THR A 533 -23.44 -11.43 0.32
N ALA A 534 -22.64 -11.64 1.37
CA ALA A 534 -22.90 -12.63 2.42
C ALA A 534 -23.87 -12.11 3.51
N GLY A 535 -24.20 -10.83 3.52
CA GLY A 535 -25.06 -10.20 4.53
C GLY A 535 -24.42 -10.16 5.91
N VAL A 536 -23.10 -9.98 5.99
CA VAL A 536 -22.35 -9.89 7.24
C VAL A 536 -22.34 -8.44 7.72
N PRO A 537 -22.85 -8.14 8.92
CA PRO A 537 -22.89 -6.77 9.43
C PRO A 537 -21.48 -6.22 9.69
N VAL A 538 -21.31 -4.93 9.46
CA VAL A 538 -20.05 -4.22 9.65
C VAL A 538 -20.18 -3.06 10.62
N ARG A 539 -19.07 -2.60 11.16
CA ARG A 539 -19.06 -1.41 12.02
C ARG A 539 -19.30 -0.15 11.20
N PHE A 540 -18.62 -0.02 10.08
CA PHE A 540 -18.83 1.04 9.09
C PHE A 540 -18.67 0.45 7.69
N PRO A 541 -19.64 0.67 6.80
CA PRO A 541 -19.55 0.19 5.44
C PRO A 541 -18.49 0.94 4.64
N PHE A 542 -18.03 0.33 3.56
CA PHE A 542 -17.20 0.99 2.55
C PHE A 542 -17.89 2.25 2.02
N GLY A 543 -17.15 3.34 1.91
CA GLY A 543 -17.68 4.62 1.48
C GLY A 543 -18.34 5.46 2.58
N TYR A 544 -18.43 4.97 3.83
CA TYR A 544 -19.08 5.67 4.93
C TYR A 544 -18.29 6.89 5.40
N GLY A 545 -19.01 7.99 5.67
CA GLY A 545 -18.49 9.19 6.30
C GLY A 545 -19.61 10.17 6.57
N LEU A 546 -19.61 10.75 7.80
CA LEU A 546 -20.53 11.81 8.19
C LEU A 546 -19.95 13.19 7.86
N SER A 547 -20.82 14.16 7.84
CA SER A 547 -20.52 15.59 7.67
C SER A 547 -21.30 16.42 8.71
N TYR A 548 -20.92 17.66 8.91
CA TYR A 548 -21.78 18.64 9.60
C TYR A 548 -22.95 19.09 8.73
N SER A 549 -22.93 18.74 7.46
CA SER A 549 -24.03 18.92 6.50
C SER A 549 -24.77 17.61 6.24
N THR A 550 -26.03 17.73 5.82
CA THR A 550 -26.87 16.59 5.40
C THR A 550 -27.10 16.67 3.90
N PHE A 551 -26.90 15.54 3.21
CA PHE A 551 -27.05 15.48 1.75
C PHE A 551 -28.19 14.54 1.37
N THR A 552 -28.96 14.92 0.35
CA THR A 552 -30.04 14.10 -0.21
C THR A 552 -29.76 13.80 -1.68
N TYR A 553 -29.93 12.54 -2.04
CA TYR A 553 -29.86 12.01 -3.40
C TYR A 553 -31.29 11.84 -3.91
N SER A 554 -31.78 12.74 -4.78
CA SER A 554 -33.21 12.85 -5.06
C SER A 554 -33.62 12.27 -6.42
N ALA A 555 -32.74 12.24 -7.41
CA ALA A 555 -33.01 11.72 -8.73
C ALA A 555 -31.73 11.24 -9.41
N ALA A 556 -31.86 10.20 -10.23
CA ALA A 556 -30.79 9.78 -11.11
C ALA A 556 -31.34 9.40 -12.48
N THR A 557 -30.59 9.75 -13.53
CA THR A 557 -30.96 9.45 -14.92
C THR A 557 -29.75 8.86 -15.63
N ALA A 558 -29.88 7.60 -16.06
CA ALA A 558 -28.84 6.93 -16.82
C ALA A 558 -29.00 7.22 -18.33
N GLY A 559 -27.92 7.66 -18.95
CA GLY A 559 -27.75 7.80 -20.39
C GLY A 559 -26.91 6.66 -20.97
N GLU A 560 -26.50 6.84 -22.22
CA GLU A 560 -25.62 5.87 -22.92
C GLU A 560 -24.19 5.85 -22.32
N ASN A 561 -23.67 7.01 -21.92
CA ASN A 561 -22.27 7.20 -21.56
C ASN A 561 -22.06 7.49 -20.06
N GLY A 562 -23.10 7.47 -19.23
CA GLY A 562 -22.97 7.81 -17.81
C GLY A 562 -24.32 7.98 -17.13
N ILE A 563 -24.25 8.40 -15.87
CA ILE A 563 -25.41 8.67 -15.02
C ILE A 563 -25.31 10.07 -14.41
N ASP A 564 -26.41 10.84 -14.52
CA ASP A 564 -26.57 12.11 -13.84
C ASP A 564 -27.35 11.94 -12.55
N VAL A 565 -26.83 12.45 -11.45
CA VAL A 565 -27.39 12.30 -10.10
C VAL A 565 -27.62 13.68 -9.48
N MET A 566 -28.85 13.96 -9.05
CA MET A 566 -29.17 15.20 -8.33
C MET A 566 -28.83 15.05 -6.85
N VAL A 567 -27.92 15.90 -6.35
CA VAL A 567 -27.50 15.96 -4.95
C VAL A 567 -27.81 17.33 -4.37
N SER A 568 -28.41 17.37 -3.20
CA SER A 568 -28.77 18.58 -2.47
C SER A 568 -28.10 18.60 -1.11
N ASN A 569 -27.63 19.77 -0.69
CA ASN A 569 -27.24 20.05 0.70
C ASN A 569 -28.46 20.66 1.42
N ASP A 570 -29.02 19.93 2.37
CA ASP A 570 -30.22 20.36 3.11
C ASP A 570 -29.91 21.16 4.37
N SER A 571 -28.63 21.53 4.57
CA SER A 571 -28.13 22.18 5.79
C SER A 571 -27.78 23.65 5.57
N ASP A 572 -27.70 24.39 6.69
CA ASP A 572 -27.24 25.80 6.73
C ASP A 572 -25.71 25.94 6.57
N VAL A 573 -24.97 24.84 6.48
CA VAL A 573 -23.51 24.81 6.38
C VAL A 573 -23.08 24.20 5.05
N ALA A 574 -22.13 24.84 4.38
CA ALA A 574 -21.52 24.28 3.17
C ALA A 574 -20.77 23.00 3.51
N GLY A 575 -20.79 22.03 2.60
CA GLY A 575 -20.11 20.76 2.79
C GLY A 575 -19.84 20.03 1.47
N SER A 576 -19.11 18.95 1.58
CA SER A 576 -18.82 18.07 0.43
C SER A 576 -19.18 16.64 0.75
N THR A 577 -19.65 15.91 -0.27
CA THR A 577 -19.94 14.46 -0.18
C THR A 577 -19.42 13.74 -1.41
N VAL A 578 -19.46 12.41 -1.38
CA VAL A 578 -19.04 11.55 -2.50
C VAL A 578 -20.26 10.82 -3.05
N VAL A 579 -20.58 11.06 -4.30
CA VAL A 579 -21.57 10.29 -5.05
C VAL A 579 -20.90 9.00 -5.50
N GLN A 580 -21.44 7.86 -5.10
CA GLN A 580 -20.87 6.54 -5.37
C GLN A 580 -21.83 5.73 -6.26
N LEU A 581 -21.33 5.25 -7.40
CA LEU A 581 -22.06 4.41 -8.33
C LEU A 581 -21.65 2.96 -8.17
N TYR A 582 -22.56 2.13 -7.72
CA TYR A 582 -22.44 0.68 -7.67
C TYR A 582 -23.26 0.03 -8.77
N VAL A 583 -22.77 -1.10 -9.25
CA VAL A 583 -23.40 -1.84 -10.36
C VAL A 583 -23.59 -3.28 -9.95
N ARG A 584 -24.80 -3.81 -10.20
CA ARG A 584 -25.15 -5.22 -10.13
C ARG A 584 -25.33 -5.78 -11.53
N GLY A 585 -24.71 -6.94 -11.81
CA GLY A 585 -24.82 -7.61 -13.10
C GLY A 585 -26.19 -8.20 -13.39
N PRO A 586 -26.42 -8.66 -14.64
CA PRO A 586 -27.70 -9.25 -15.04
C PRO A 586 -27.96 -10.54 -14.27
N GLN A 587 -29.25 -10.82 -14.03
CA GLN A 587 -29.67 -12.06 -13.37
C GLN A 587 -29.26 -13.29 -14.19
N GLY A 588 -28.71 -14.32 -13.51
CA GLY A 588 -28.26 -15.54 -14.19
C GLY A 588 -26.97 -15.37 -14.99
N GLY A 589 -26.20 -14.32 -14.74
CA GLY A 589 -24.87 -14.09 -15.32
C GLY A 589 -23.75 -14.83 -14.56
N VAL A 590 -22.52 -14.48 -14.92
CA VAL A 590 -21.31 -15.04 -14.28
C VAL A 590 -21.27 -14.73 -12.78
N LEU A 591 -20.49 -15.49 -12.02
CA LEU A 591 -20.24 -15.22 -10.60
C LEU A 591 -19.79 -13.76 -10.40
N ARG A 592 -20.46 -13.04 -9.53
CA ARG A 592 -20.11 -11.67 -9.10
C ARG A 592 -20.51 -11.44 -7.66
N PRO A 593 -19.84 -10.49 -6.96
CA PRO A 593 -20.40 -9.89 -5.76
C PRO A 593 -21.78 -9.24 -6.03
N ASP A 594 -22.59 -9.07 -5.00
CA ASP A 594 -23.91 -8.44 -5.13
C ASP A 594 -23.84 -7.08 -5.80
N ARG A 595 -22.81 -6.31 -5.47
CA ARG A 595 -22.55 -4.99 -6.05
C ARG A 595 -21.04 -4.69 -6.11
N GLU A 596 -20.67 -3.88 -7.08
CA GLU A 596 -19.31 -3.41 -7.24
C GLU A 596 -19.30 -1.92 -7.54
N LEU A 597 -18.43 -1.15 -6.87
CA LEU A 597 -18.18 0.24 -7.21
C LEU A 597 -17.61 0.34 -8.62
N LYS A 598 -18.22 1.19 -9.45
CA LYS A 598 -17.78 1.38 -10.85
C LYS A 598 -17.51 2.84 -11.20
N GLY A 599 -17.87 3.76 -10.30
CA GLY A 599 -17.57 5.17 -10.46
C GLY A 599 -17.88 5.96 -9.19
N PHE A 600 -17.26 7.11 -9.07
CA PHE A 600 -17.54 8.06 -8.00
C PHE A 600 -17.19 9.50 -8.40
N ALA A 601 -17.80 10.45 -7.73
CA ALA A 601 -17.47 11.86 -7.89
C ALA A 601 -17.63 12.60 -6.57
N LYS A 602 -16.62 13.35 -6.16
CA LYS A 602 -16.72 14.26 -5.01
C LYS A 602 -17.38 15.56 -5.44
N VAL A 603 -18.34 16.05 -4.66
CA VAL A 603 -19.07 17.27 -4.94
C VAL A 603 -19.11 18.17 -3.71
N SER A 604 -18.82 19.47 -3.93
CA SER A 604 -18.96 20.51 -2.92
C SER A 604 -20.22 21.33 -3.19
N LEU A 605 -21.02 21.56 -2.14
CA LEU A 605 -22.31 22.26 -2.18
C LEU A 605 -22.32 23.36 -1.12
N ALA A 606 -22.71 24.54 -1.50
CA ALA A 606 -23.05 25.58 -0.55
C ALA A 606 -24.29 25.18 0.28
N ALA A 607 -24.58 25.93 1.36
CA ALA A 607 -25.81 25.73 2.11
C ALA A 607 -27.03 25.81 1.17
N HIS A 608 -27.93 24.83 1.25
CA HIS A 608 -29.15 24.71 0.44
C HIS A 608 -28.93 24.66 -1.08
N GLU A 609 -27.72 24.36 -1.53
CA GLU A 609 -27.41 24.20 -2.95
C GLU A 609 -27.75 22.78 -3.43
N SER A 610 -28.24 22.68 -4.68
CA SER A 610 -28.43 21.43 -5.39
C SER A 610 -27.60 21.42 -6.69
N LYS A 611 -26.95 20.31 -7.01
CA LYS A 611 -26.17 20.13 -8.24
C LYS A 611 -26.49 18.79 -8.89
N SER A 612 -26.47 18.75 -10.22
CA SER A 612 -26.38 17.50 -10.97
C SER A 612 -24.92 17.08 -11.06
N VAL A 613 -24.62 15.87 -10.64
CA VAL A 613 -23.30 15.24 -10.67
C VAL A 613 -23.30 14.16 -11.71
N HIS A 614 -22.38 14.23 -12.67
CA HIS A 614 -22.21 13.23 -13.72
C HIS A 614 -21.13 12.21 -13.33
N ILE A 615 -21.42 10.92 -13.56
CA ILE A 615 -20.45 9.82 -13.47
C ILE A 615 -20.44 9.08 -14.80
N ASP A 616 -19.30 9.10 -15.46
CA ASP A 616 -19.09 8.42 -16.76
C ASP A 616 -19.16 6.89 -16.63
N PHE A 617 -19.72 6.24 -17.64
CA PHE A 617 -19.50 4.81 -17.87
C PHE A 617 -18.25 4.65 -18.73
N ASP A 618 -17.33 3.83 -18.25
CA ASP A 618 -16.07 3.58 -18.90
C ASP A 618 -15.85 2.08 -19.17
N ARG A 619 -14.66 1.71 -19.62
CA ARG A 619 -14.32 0.32 -19.89
C ARG A 619 -14.38 -0.60 -18.67
N TYR A 620 -14.37 -0.06 -17.44
CA TYR A 620 -14.38 -0.80 -16.19
C TYR A 620 -15.80 -1.04 -15.66
N THR A 621 -16.79 -0.34 -16.16
CA THR A 621 -18.13 -0.26 -15.58
C THR A 621 -18.89 -1.59 -15.65
N PHE A 622 -18.94 -2.24 -16.82
CA PHE A 622 -19.80 -3.42 -17.05
C PHE A 622 -19.03 -4.70 -17.38
N ARG A 623 -17.70 -4.66 -17.39
CA ARG A 623 -16.86 -5.77 -17.83
C ARG A 623 -16.68 -6.87 -16.77
N HIS A 624 -16.38 -8.07 -17.23
CA HIS A 624 -15.78 -9.15 -16.46
C HIS A 624 -14.67 -9.80 -17.30
N PHE A 625 -13.77 -10.53 -16.65
CA PHE A 625 -12.73 -11.25 -17.37
C PHE A 625 -13.16 -12.69 -17.64
N ASP A 626 -13.26 -13.06 -18.90
CA ASP A 626 -13.55 -14.43 -19.33
C ASP A 626 -12.24 -15.22 -19.48
N VAL A 627 -11.97 -16.11 -18.53
CA VAL A 627 -10.74 -16.93 -18.50
C VAL A 627 -10.66 -17.87 -19.73
N ALA A 628 -11.79 -18.34 -20.23
CA ALA A 628 -11.81 -19.28 -21.34
C ALA A 628 -11.34 -18.67 -22.67
N SER A 629 -11.74 -17.42 -22.94
CA SER A 629 -11.27 -16.68 -24.11
C SER A 629 -10.06 -15.81 -23.85
N ASN A 630 -9.64 -15.65 -22.59
CA ASN A 630 -8.60 -14.73 -22.12
C ASN A 630 -8.87 -13.28 -22.56
N GLU A 631 -10.14 -12.82 -22.43
CA GLU A 631 -10.59 -11.50 -22.87
C GLU A 631 -11.55 -10.87 -21.85
N TRP A 632 -11.59 -9.54 -21.85
CA TRP A 632 -12.64 -8.80 -21.16
C TRP A 632 -13.94 -8.89 -21.96
N LYS A 633 -15.05 -9.20 -21.29
CA LYS A 633 -16.40 -9.33 -21.88
C LYS A 633 -17.40 -8.47 -21.10
N THR A 634 -18.47 -8.09 -21.79
CA THR A 634 -19.64 -7.44 -21.20
C THR A 634 -20.88 -8.30 -21.48
N GLU A 635 -21.63 -8.64 -20.45
CA GLU A 635 -22.88 -9.41 -20.62
C GLU A 635 -24.02 -8.50 -21.08
N THR A 636 -24.74 -8.94 -22.11
CA THR A 636 -25.98 -8.29 -22.58
C THR A 636 -27.09 -8.53 -21.56
N GLY A 637 -27.83 -7.49 -21.20
CA GLY A 637 -28.99 -7.65 -20.32
C GLY A 637 -29.35 -6.42 -19.53
N GLU A 638 -30.24 -6.62 -18.56
CA GLU A 638 -30.62 -5.58 -17.61
C GLU A 638 -29.67 -5.62 -16.42
N TRP A 639 -28.93 -4.55 -16.26
CA TRP A 639 -28.06 -4.26 -15.13
C TRP A 639 -28.78 -3.35 -14.16
N THR A 640 -28.36 -3.36 -12.90
CA THR A 640 -28.89 -2.44 -11.90
C THR A 640 -27.82 -1.44 -11.48
N LEU A 641 -28.08 -0.16 -11.69
CA LEU A 641 -27.28 0.95 -11.20
C LEU A 641 -27.81 1.37 -9.84
N MET A 642 -26.94 1.45 -8.85
CA MET A 642 -27.29 1.83 -7.48
C MET A 642 -26.40 3.01 -7.07
N VAL A 643 -27.03 4.10 -6.58
CA VAL A 643 -26.31 5.32 -6.25
C VAL A 643 -26.61 5.75 -4.81
N GLY A 644 -25.57 6.14 -4.11
CA GLY A 644 -25.67 6.65 -2.75
C GLY A 644 -24.35 7.20 -2.24
N ASP A 645 -24.19 7.21 -0.93
CA ASP A 645 -23.02 7.73 -0.24
C ASP A 645 -22.13 6.65 0.41
N ASN A 646 -22.57 5.38 0.43
CA ASN A 646 -21.78 4.25 0.88
C ASN A 646 -22.37 2.93 0.37
N ALA A 647 -21.69 1.81 0.57
CA ALA A 647 -22.10 0.51 0.05
C ALA A 647 -23.44 -0.02 0.59
N GLU A 648 -23.87 0.40 1.78
CA GLU A 648 -25.16 0.02 2.37
C GLU A 648 -26.27 1.03 2.05
N HIS A 649 -25.97 2.31 2.01
CA HIS A 649 -26.96 3.36 1.77
C HIS A 649 -26.98 3.79 0.29
N LEU A 650 -27.85 3.13 -0.49
CA LEU A 650 -28.02 3.30 -1.94
C LEU A 650 -29.48 3.65 -2.25
N PRO A 651 -29.93 4.87 -1.93
CA PRO A 651 -31.33 5.28 -2.05
C PRO A 651 -31.88 5.29 -3.49
N LEU A 652 -31.00 5.37 -4.49
CA LEU A 652 -31.42 5.39 -5.88
C LEU A 652 -31.02 4.07 -6.57
N THR A 653 -32.01 3.41 -7.17
CA THR A 653 -31.82 2.16 -7.93
C THR A 653 -32.49 2.27 -9.28
N ILE A 654 -31.75 2.04 -10.35
CA ILE A 654 -32.17 2.29 -11.71
C ILE A 654 -31.83 1.08 -12.58
N PRO A 655 -32.81 0.47 -13.28
CA PRO A 655 -32.52 -0.54 -14.31
C PRO A 655 -31.83 0.12 -15.50
N HIS A 656 -30.82 -0.54 -16.04
CA HIS A 656 -30.07 -0.08 -17.21
C HIS A 656 -29.79 -1.23 -18.18
N THR A 657 -30.20 -1.09 -19.41
CA THR A 657 -29.99 -2.11 -20.44
C THR A 657 -28.63 -1.90 -21.11
N VAL A 658 -27.81 -2.92 -21.07
CA VAL A 658 -26.48 -2.94 -21.70
C VAL A 658 -26.50 -3.88 -22.90
N ALA A 659 -26.08 -3.39 -24.05
CA ALA A 659 -25.79 -4.19 -25.24
C ALA A 659 -24.34 -4.67 -25.16
N GLY A 660 -24.13 -5.85 -24.59
CA GLY A 660 -22.82 -6.43 -24.40
C GLY A 660 -22.35 -7.35 -25.52
N ASP A 661 -21.18 -7.95 -25.34
CA ASP A 661 -20.52 -8.83 -26.32
C ASP A 661 -21.05 -10.27 -26.25
N VAL A 662 -21.53 -10.67 -25.07
CA VAL A 662 -21.95 -12.04 -24.78
C VAL A 662 -23.30 -12.06 -24.07
N ASN A 663 -24.03 -13.18 -24.24
CA ASN A 663 -25.22 -13.42 -23.41
C ASN A 663 -24.84 -13.88 -22.03
N PRO A 664 -25.65 -13.58 -21.00
CA PRO A 664 -25.39 -14.08 -19.64
C PRO A 664 -25.27 -15.61 -19.62
N VAL A 665 -24.26 -16.10 -18.94
CA VAL A 665 -24.05 -17.52 -18.70
C VAL A 665 -24.06 -17.74 -17.19
N ALA A 666 -25.02 -18.53 -16.72
CA ALA A 666 -25.16 -18.80 -15.30
C ALA A 666 -23.87 -19.39 -14.72
N ALA A 667 -23.46 -18.87 -13.57
CA ALA A 667 -22.32 -19.38 -12.83
C ALA A 667 -22.51 -20.88 -12.50
N ASP A 668 -21.42 -21.63 -12.56
CA ASP A 668 -21.43 -23.07 -12.25
C ASP A 668 -21.92 -23.30 -10.81
N THR A 669 -22.92 -24.16 -10.66
CA THR A 669 -23.46 -24.52 -9.34
C THR A 669 -22.45 -25.22 -8.44
N ALA A 670 -21.42 -25.84 -9.02
CA ALA A 670 -20.30 -26.44 -8.29
C ALA A 670 -19.41 -25.41 -7.56
N LEU A 671 -19.55 -24.09 -7.84
CA LEU A 671 -18.96 -23.01 -7.08
C LEU A 671 -19.50 -22.92 -5.63
N GLY A 672 -20.67 -23.54 -5.36
CA GLY A 672 -21.20 -23.72 -3.99
C GLY A 672 -21.29 -22.42 -3.19
N HIS A 673 -20.53 -22.30 -2.12
CA HIS A 673 -20.56 -21.17 -1.20
C HIS A 673 -20.12 -19.85 -1.82
N TYR A 674 -19.34 -19.85 -2.92
CA TYR A 674 -19.04 -18.62 -3.65
C TYR A 674 -20.29 -17.93 -4.22
N LEU A 675 -21.32 -18.71 -4.60
CA LEU A 675 -22.56 -18.15 -5.16
C LEU A 675 -23.34 -17.29 -4.16
N SER A 676 -23.17 -17.54 -2.87
CA SER A 676 -23.80 -16.80 -1.79
C SER A 676 -22.86 -15.84 -1.06
N GLY A 677 -21.59 -15.80 -1.46
CA GLY A 677 -20.56 -15.00 -0.78
C GLY A 677 -20.05 -15.57 0.55
N HIS A 678 -20.56 -16.74 1.03
CA HIS A 678 -20.13 -17.36 2.29
C HIS A 678 -18.75 -18.01 2.15
N VAL A 679 -17.76 -17.22 1.74
CA VAL A 679 -16.42 -17.71 1.35
C VAL A 679 -15.62 -18.34 2.48
N LYS A 680 -15.96 -18.09 3.73
CA LYS A 680 -15.35 -18.74 4.89
C LYS A 680 -15.69 -20.23 4.99
N GLU A 681 -16.75 -20.66 4.35
CA GLU A 681 -17.26 -22.04 4.31
C GLU A 681 -16.84 -22.79 3.05
N VAL A 682 -16.13 -22.13 2.12
CA VAL A 682 -15.69 -22.72 0.85
C VAL A 682 -14.83 -23.94 1.08
N THR A 683 -15.18 -25.03 0.43
CA THR A 683 -14.45 -26.29 0.44
C THR A 683 -13.31 -26.29 -0.58
N ASP A 684 -12.36 -27.21 -0.44
CA ASP A 684 -11.26 -27.35 -1.43
C ASP A 684 -11.79 -27.77 -2.82
N ALA A 685 -12.91 -28.48 -2.88
CA ALA A 685 -13.57 -28.85 -4.14
C ALA A 685 -14.16 -27.61 -4.84
N GLU A 686 -14.86 -26.75 -4.12
CA GLU A 686 -15.41 -25.50 -4.66
C GLU A 686 -14.28 -24.55 -5.07
N MET A 687 -13.21 -24.47 -4.28
CA MET A 687 -12.02 -23.70 -4.64
C MET A 687 -11.38 -24.24 -5.94
N ALA A 688 -11.30 -25.56 -6.13
CA ALA A 688 -10.79 -26.14 -7.36
C ALA A 688 -11.63 -25.75 -8.59
N VAL A 689 -12.95 -25.57 -8.43
CA VAL A 689 -13.82 -25.06 -9.52
C VAL A 689 -13.48 -23.60 -9.85
N LEU A 690 -13.30 -22.73 -8.84
CA LEU A 690 -12.94 -21.33 -9.06
C LEU A 690 -11.57 -21.19 -9.73
N PHE A 691 -10.58 -21.97 -9.28
CA PHE A 691 -9.21 -21.95 -9.82
C PHE A 691 -9.05 -22.70 -11.14
N GLY A 692 -10.03 -23.55 -11.51
CA GLY A 692 -9.93 -24.44 -12.66
C GLY A 692 -8.98 -25.62 -12.48
N HIS A 693 -8.42 -25.81 -11.29
CA HIS A 693 -7.51 -26.92 -10.92
C HIS A 693 -7.48 -27.11 -9.39
N GLU A 694 -7.06 -28.28 -8.95
CA GLU A 694 -6.83 -28.52 -7.52
C GLU A 694 -5.71 -27.63 -6.97
N VAL A 695 -5.98 -26.94 -5.85
CA VAL A 695 -5.01 -26.16 -5.12
C VAL A 695 -4.59 -26.95 -3.89
N VAL A 696 -3.37 -27.45 -3.91
CA VAL A 696 -2.79 -28.24 -2.81
C VAL A 696 -1.84 -27.36 -2.02
N ALA A 697 -2.17 -27.09 -0.76
CA ALA A 697 -1.25 -26.41 0.13
C ALA A 697 0.03 -27.26 0.30
N PRO A 698 1.22 -26.73 -0.01
CA PRO A 698 2.45 -27.51 0.11
C PRO A 698 2.68 -27.90 1.56
N GLY A 699 3.06 -29.16 1.76
CA GLY A 699 3.52 -29.65 3.06
C GLY A 699 4.83 -28.97 3.49
N LYS A 700 5.25 -29.20 4.74
CA LYS A 700 6.56 -28.72 5.18
C LYS A 700 7.66 -29.27 4.27
N PRO A 701 8.60 -28.43 3.81
CA PRO A 701 9.66 -28.91 2.93
C PRO A 701 10.52 -29.97 3.62
N VAL A 702 10.75 -31.06 2.95
CA VAL A 702 11.64 -32.14 3.43
C VAL A 702 13.12 -31.75 3.29
N THR A 703 13.39 -30.91 2.26
CA THR A 703 14.70 -30.33 1.97
C THR A 703 14.51 -28.84 1.66
N PHE A 704 15.44 -28.01 2.14
CA PHE A 704 15.40 -26.56 1.87
C PHE A 704 15.97 -26.24 0.49
N GLY A 705 15.28 -25.35 -0.24
CA GLY A 705 15.73 -24.76 -1.48
C GLY A 705 16.23 -23.32 -1.30
N VAL A 706 16.59 -22.68 -2.39
CA VAL A 706 17.05 -21.29 -2.42
C VAL A 706 15.92 -20.28 -2.09
N ASN A 707 14.67 -20.72 -2.17
CA ASN A 707 13.46 -19.91 -1.94
C ASN A 707 12.86 -20.08 -0.53
N ASP A 708 13.39 -21.00 0.28
CA ASP A 708 12.85 -21.21 1.63
C ASP A 708 13.46 -20.19 2.61
N PRO A 709 12.65 -19.41 3.36
CA PRO A 709 13.16 -18.36 4.22
C PRO A 709 14.06 -18.90 5.33
N ILE A 710 15.05 -18.11 5.76
CA ILE A 710 16.02 -18.49 6.81
C ILE A 710 15.33 -18.92 8.09
N MET A 711 14.17 -18.32 8.42
CA MET A 711 13.40 -18.70 9.62
C MET A 711 12.99 -20.18 9.60
N SER A 712 12.75 -20.79 8.45
CA SER A 712 12.40 -22.21 8.34
C SER A 712 13.57 -23.15 8.70
N TRP A 713 14.80 -22.64 8.72
CA TRP A 713 15.99 -23.43 9.09
C TRP A 713 16.05 -23.82 10.56
N VAL A 714 15.13 -23.32 11.41
CA VAL A 714 15.00 -23.84 12.79
C VAL A 714 14.80 -25.34 12.85
N ASP A 715 14.20 -25.92 11.79
CA ASP A 715 13.96 -27.35 11.61
C ASP A 715 15.05 -28.05 10.74
N SER A 716 16.12 -27.32 10.38
CA SER A 716 17.19 -27.83 9.49
C SER A 716 17.93 -29.02 10.12
N LYS A 717 18.30 -30.00 9.24
CA LYS A 717 19.25 -31.06 9.57
C LYS A 717 20.68 -30.53 9.76
N GLY A 718 21.02 -29.42 9.11
CA GLY A 718 22.32 -28.73 9.21
C GLY A 718 22.47 -28.02 10.54
N PHE A 719 23.42 -28.48 11.37
CA PHE A 719 23.65 -27.87 12.69
C PHE A 719 23.93 -26.35 12.61
N VAL A 720 24.76 -25.92 11.66
CA VAL A 720 25.14 -24.51 11.49
C VAL A 720 23.91 -23.67 11.15
N ALA A 721 23.15 -24.05 10.10
CA ALA A 721 21.96 -23.31 9.68
C ALA A 721 20.89 -23.25 10.78
N ARG A 722 20.64 -24.40 11.44
CA ARG A 722 19.72 -24.45 12.60
C ARG A 722 20.15 -23.52 13.72
N THR A 723 21.46 -23.47 14.02
CA THR A 723 21.98 -22.59 15.08
C THR A 723 21.81 -21.13 14.72
N VAL A 724 22.12 -20.73 13.47
CA VAL A 724 21.94 -19.36 12.99
C VAL A 724 20.46 -18.96 13.10
N ALA A 725 19.53 -19.74 12.53
CA ALA A 725 18.12 -19.44 12.61
C ALA A 725 17.59 -19.31 14.04
N LYS A 726 17.96 -20.25 14.93
CA LYS A 726 17.56 -20.19 16.34
C LYS A 726 18.16 -18.99 17.07
N THR A 727 19.39 -18.60 16.74
CA THR A 727 20.04 -17.45 17.35
C THR A 727 19.34 -16.15 16.95
N LEU A 728 19.05 -15.97 15.64
CA LEU A 728 18.32 -14.81 15.15
C LEU A 728 16.90 -14.74 15.73
N THR A 729 16.19 -15.87 15.77
CA THR A 729 14.85 -15.93 16.38
C THR A 729 14.89 -15.54 17.89
N LYS A 730 15.89 -16.01 18.63
CA LYS A 730 16.06 -15.64 20.04
C LYS A 730 16.45 -14.17 20.21
N GLN A 731 17.28 -13.63 19.32
CA GLN A 731 17.67 -12.23 19.33
C GLN A 731 16.45 -11.33 19.10
N GLU A 732 15.64 -11.63 18.10
CA GLU A 732 14.40 -10.91 17.84
C GLU A 732 13.45 -10.94 19.05
N ALA A 733 13.19 -12.12 19.59
CA ALA A 733 12.33 -12.28 20.76
C ALA A 733 12.85 -11.49 21.98
N LYS A 734 14.18 -11.45 22.20
CA LYS A 734 14.80 -10.70 23.29
C LYS A 734 14.67 -9.17 23.09
N ILE A 735 14.85 -8.70 21.85
CA ILE A 735 14.70 -7.27 21.53
C ILE A 735 13.23 -6.88 21.70
N ARG A 736 12.31 -7.66 21.15
CA ARG A 736 10.86 -7.47 21.32
C ARG A 736 10.45 -7.42 22.79
N GLN A 737 10.97 -8.33 23.62
CA GLN A 737 10.68 -8.31 25.06
C GLN A 737 11.24 -7.06 25.76
N LYS A 738 12.43 -6.60 25.35
CA LYS A 738 13.10 -5.42 25.96
C LYS A 738 12.47 -4.10 25.52
N THR A 739 12.12 -3.97 24.24
CA THR A 739 11.68 -2.71 23.63
C THR A 739 10.15 -2.66 23.48
N GLY A 740 9.46 -3.80 23.63
CA GLY A 740 8.06 -3.98 23.28
C GLY A 740 7.79 -3.92 21.77
N ALA A 741 8.83 -3.78 20.93
CA ALA A 741 8.73 -3.68 19.47
C ALA A 741 9.51 -4.80 18.78
N PRO A 742 9.05 -5.29 17.62
CA PRO A 742 9.80 -6.23 16.81
C PRO A 742 11.10 -5.60 16.29
N ASP A 743 12.15 -6.41 16.20
CA ASP A 743 13.39 -6.01 15.52
C ASP A 743 13.21 -6.24 14.00
N LEU A 744 12.85 -5.19 13.28
CA LEU A 744 12.58 -5.25 11.86
C LEU A 744 13.77 -5.77 11.03
N ASN A 745 15.01 -5.42 11.40
CA ASN A 745 16.21 -5.93 10.73
C ASN A 745 16.35 -7.43 10.87
N THR A 746 16.23 -7.95 12.08
CA THR A 746 16.30 -9.38 12.33
C THR A 746 15.13 -10.12 11.66
N LEU A 747 13.93 -9.55 11.67
CA LEU A 747 12.78 -10.11 10.97
C LEU A 747 12.98 -10.13 9.45
N PHE A 748 13.53 -9.07 8.87
CA PHE A 748 13.87 -9.02 7.46
C PHE A 748 14.81 -10.17 7.08
N ILE A 749 15.90 -10.38 7.84
CA ILE A 749 16.84 -11.48 7.61
C ILE A 749 16.16 -12.84 7.78
N LEU A 750 15.33 -13.05 8.80
CA LEU A 750 14.62 -14.28 9.05
C LEU A 750 13.63 -14.64 7.93
N ASN A 751 12.95 -13.63 7.38
CA ASN A 751 11.97 -13.80 6.31
C ASN A 751 12.61 -13.90 4.91
N MET A 752 13.87 -13.51 4.78
CA MET A 752 14.60 -13.49 3.51
C MET A 752 14.93 -14.91 3.04
N PRO A 753 14.70 -15.25 1.75
CA PRO A 753 15.21 -16.48 1.17
C PRO A 753 16.72 -16.39 0.88
N PRO A 754 17.48 -17.51 0.90
CA PRO A 754 18.94 -17.50 0.65
C PRO A 754 19.37 -16.80 -0.64
N ARG A 755 18.58 -16.92 -1.70
CA ARG A 755 18.91 -16.30 -3.00
C ARG A 755 18.95 -14.78 -2.95
N ALA A 756 18.15 -14.12 -2.08
CA ALA A 756 18.17 -12.68 -1.94
C ALA A 756 19.56 -12.17 -1.48
N MET A 757 20.36 -13.00 -0.80
CA MET A 757 21.74 -12.67 -0.45
C MET A 757 22.60 -12.32 -1.67
N SER A 758 22.39 -13.01 -2.81
CA SER A 758 23.16 -12.73 -4.03
C SER A 758 22.79 -11.38 -4.68
N LYS A 759 21.66 -10.82 -4.29
CA LYS A 759 21.12 -9.58 -4.85
C LYS A 759 21.40 -8.34 -3.98
N MET A 760 21.59 -8.54 -2.67
CA MET A 760 21.67 -7.47 -1.67
C MET A 760 23.07 -7.27 -1.08
N THR A 761 24.07 -7.99 -1.57
CA THR A 761 25.44 -7.95 -1.01
C THR A 761 26.46 -7.27 -1.91
N GLN A 762 26.00 -6.43 -2.83
CA GLN A 762 26.87 -5.70 -3.78
C GLN A 762 27.88 -6.60 -4.50
N GLY A 763 27.45 -7.82 -4.86
CA GLY A 763 28.26 -8.79 -5.55
C GLY A 763 29.27 -9.57 -4.68
N MET A 764 29.19 -9.49 -3.36
CA MET A 764 30.03 -10.34 -2.46
C MET A 764 29.58 -11.80 -2.53
N VAL A 765 28.28 -12.05 -2.60
CA VAL A 765 27.68 -13.38 -2.70
C VAL A 765 27.17 -13.62 -4.11
N ASP A 766 27.51 -14.72 -4.74
CA ASP A 766 26.98 -15.18 -6.02
C ASP A 766 25.99 -16.36 -5.85
N SER A 767 25.31 -16.75 -6.92
CA SER A 767 24.38 -17.87 -6.95
C SER A 767 25.03 -19.19 -6.51
N ALA A 768 26.28 -19.42 -6.86
CA ALA A 768 27.02 -20.63 -6.47
C ALA A 768 27.33 -20.66 -4.95
N MET A 769 27.54 -19.51 -4.34
CA MET A 769 27.65 -19.41 -2.87
C MET A 769 26.31 -19.67 -2.21
N VAL A 770 25.18 -19.17 -2.77
CA VAL A 770 23.83 -19.45 -2.27
C VAL A 770 23.56 -20.95 -2.30
N ASP A 771 23.87 -21.65 -3.39
CA ASP A 771 23.73 -23.11 -3.50
C ASP A 771 24.57 -23.84 -2.43
N ALA A 772 25.76 -23.35 -2.15
CA ALA A 772 26.61 -23.90 -1.10
C ALA A 772 26.04 -23.67 0.31
N ILE A 773 25.43 -22.51 0.57
CA ILE A 773 24.71 -22.18 1.81
C ILE A 773 23.51 -23.12 2.00
N VAL A 774 22.72 -23.36 0.94
CA VAL A 774 21.58 -24.28 0.97
C VAL A 774 22.04 -25.73 1.26
N LYS A 775 23.20 -26.15 0.75
CA LYS A 775 23.79 -27.46 1.13
C LYS A 775 24.10 -27.53 2.64
N ILE A 776 24.57 -26.43 3.26
CA ILE A 776 24.75 -26.36 4.71
C ILE A 776 23.40 -26.53 5.42
N ALA A 777 22.35 -25.85 4.93
CA ALA A 777 21.01 -25.95 5.49
C ALA A 777 20.47 -27.40 5.40
N ASN A 778 20.83 -28.17 4.38
CA ASN A 778 20.42 -29.56 4.20
C ASN A 778 21.35 -30.59 4.88
N GLY A 779 22.31 -30.15 5.74
CA GLY A 779 23.16 -31.02 6.53
C GLY A 779 24.51 -31.35 5.90
N HIS A 780 24.82 -30.88 4.71
CA HIS A 780 26.10 -31.08 4.01
C HIS A 780 27.16 -30.04 4.38
N THR A 781 27.36 -29.80 5.68
CA THR A 781 28.13 -28.68 6.24
C THR A 781 29.53 -28.53 5.63
N PHE A 782 30.35 -29.58 5.60
CA PHE A 782 31.74 -29.45 5.08
C PHE A 782 31.79 -29.17 3.58
N ARG A 783 30.92 -29.86 2.79
CA ARG A 783 30.82 -29.62 1.35
C ARG A 783 30.31 -28.19 1.05
N GLY A 784 29.33 -27.72 1.85
CA GLY A 784 28.81 -26.37 1.75
C GLY A 784 29.84 -25.30 2.09
N LEU A 785 30.57 -25.44 3.23
CA LEU A 785 31.63 -24.49 3.61
C LEU A 785 32.75 -24.43 2.57
N GLY A 786 33.21 -25.56 2.09
CA GLY A 786 34.20 -25.59 1.00
C GLY A 786 33.69 -24.92 -0.28
N GLY A 787 32.41 -25.11 -0.62
CA GLY A 787 31.75 -24.45 -1.73
C GLY A 787 31.67 -22.94 -1.58
N VAL A 788 31.32 -22.44 -0.40
CA VAL A 788 31.26 -20.99 -0.10
C VAL A 788 32.64 -20.35 -0.28
N ILE A 789 33.69 -20.95 0.31
CA ILE A 789 35.06 -20.40 0.22
C ILE A 789 35.56 -20.39 -1.23
N ALA A 790 35.40 -21.50 -1.95
CA ALA A 790 35.85 -21.61 -3.33
C ALA A 790 35.10 -20.63 -4.25
N SER A 791 33.77 -20.49 -4.08
CA SER A 791 32.96 -19.57 -4.88
C SER A 791 33.26 -18.11 -4.53
N PHE A 792 33.56 -17.78 -3.29
CA PHE A 792 33.95 -16.43 -2.89
C PHE A 792 35.18 -15.93 -3.66
N PHE A 793 36.27 -16.69 -3.64
CA PHE A 793 37.51 -16.29 -4.34
C PHE A 793 37.31 -16.22 -5.85
N ARG A 794 36.55 -17.17 -6.42
CA ARG A 794 36.23 -17.18 -7.86
C ARG A 794 35.41 -15.95 -8.23
N ASN A 795 34.38 -15.63 -7.46
CA ASN A 795 33.50 -14.50 -7.69
C ASN A 795 34.24 -13.15 -7.56
N GLN A 796 35.10 -12.99 -6.53
CA GLN A 796 35.92 -11.79 -6.39
C GLN A 796 36.89 -11.57 -7.56
N SER A 797 37.51 -12.66 -8.06
CA SER A 797 38.37 -12.59 -9.24
C SER A 797 37.59 -12.24 -10.51
N ALA A 798 36.36 -12.78 -10.66
CA ALA A 798 35.47 -12.48 -11.78
C ALA A 798 34.99 -11.01 -11.72
N ASN A 799 34.57 -10.53 -10.53
CA ASN A 799 34.16 -9.12 -10.36
C ASN A 799 35.29 -8.13 -10.74
N LYS A 800 36.52 -8.39 -10.32
CA LYS A 800 37.67 -7.56 -10.72
C LYS A 800 37.92 -7.57 -12.22
N ARG A 801 37.74 -8.69 -12.90
CA ARG A 801 37.91 -8.77 -14.36
C ARG A 801 36.81 -7.98 -15.08
N THR A 802 35.55 -8.16 -14.72
CA THR A 802 34.43 -7.41 -15.33
C THR A 802 34.54 -5.92 -15.04
N ALA A 803 34.92 -5.51 -13.83
CA ALA A 803 35.16 -4.10 -13.52
C ALA A 803 36.29 -3.50 -14.39
N LYS A 804 37.34 -4.27 -14.64
CA LYS A 804 38.42 -3.84 -15.51
C LYS A 804 37.97 -3.73 -16.98
N GLU A 805 37.17 -4.67 -17.44
CA GLU A 805 36.59 -4.69 -18.79
C GLU A 805 35.69 -3.47 -19.04
N LEU A 806 34.83 -3.12 -18.04
CA LEU A 806 33.93 -1.98 -18.13
C LEU A 806 34.62 -0.60 -17.95
N ASN A 807 35.81 -0.53 -17.32
CA ASN A 807 36.51 0.71 -17.03
C ASN A 807 37.73 0.94 -17.93
N ASN A 808 38.12 -0.01 -18.78
CA ASN A 808 39.36 0.10 -19.60
C ASN A 808 39.12 0.48 -21.06
N ASP A 809 37.90 0.76 -21.42
CA ASP A 809 37.54 1.24 -22.73
C ASP A 809 36.90 2.63 -22.60
#